data_d3fabbad3c43055d6b800ddc6b9493b5
#
_entry.id   d3fabbad3c43055d6b800ddc6b9493b5
#
_cell.length_a   1.000
_cell.length_b   1.000
_cell.length_c   1.000
_cell.angle_alpha   90.00
_cell.angle_beta   90.00
_cell.angle_gamma   90.00
#
_symmetry.space_group_name_H-M   'P 1'
#
loop_
_entity.id
_entity.type
_entity.pdbx_description
1 polymer ?
#
loop_
_entity_poly.entity_id
_entity_poly.type
_entity_poly.pdbx_seq_one_letter_code
_entity_poly.pdbx_strand_id
1 'polypeptide(L)'
;MKQVVLAEKPSVAREIARVMGSHQKHKGYMEGPKYIVTWALGHLVGLAEPEDYDTRYQKWNLDDLPILPEKMTLKVLRESSHQYKIVQHLLRRNDVQGLIVATDAAREGELLARWIIQMAKWNKPFQRLWISSQTDKAIREGFAKLRPGKEFDRLYESARCRAEADWMVGLNITRALTCKFDAQLSAGRVQTPSLGMMMKRENEIKDFRSQDYHTLQIDLGDLQAEWRNAEGDGRIFEQQNVQQLEQSLAGKQAKIVSVKKNERQEPHPLAYDLTELQRDANKKYGFSAKHTSNVLQKLYEQHKIVTYPRTDSRYLSSDMTDTFKERLSSVAVGPYAPLARPLLRNALKIDKRIVDDSKISDHHAIIPTEEIVSLNALTTDERKLYDLIARRFISLFYPPATYDTVQVIIEAAGEQFHAKGVTIKDSGWRAVYGDQWNEEDEDEETDSHHRSSERGADHRGTQKLPELKQGESKMIARCVVKAGRTMPPKRYTEAALLSQMEKHSLGTPATRADIIEKLVSSDTIERKGNHLHPTGKGAQLIELVSPELRTPELTARWEQQLEKIARGQGQPAPFLQEIRQMAQSMVDGVKKSDVNYKPHNVSSSHCPECGTRMLEKKSKRGTFLICPSEDCSYRRSTEKQLSNRRCPQCHKKMEIKDGKAGKYVQCLGCGITETLNKDGGRPVNKREQQKLVKQFEKKESFGSSLGDLLKAALEEKKE
;
A
#
# COMPACT_ATOMS: atom_id res chain seq x y z
N MET A 1 -18.14 -27.08 -31.69
CA MET A 1 -17.27 -25.88 -31.82
C MET A 1 -17.19 -25.20 -30.49
N LYS A 2 -15.98 -24.78 -30.06
CA LYS A 2 -15.71 -24.27 -28.72
C LYS A 2 -15.31 -22.79 -28.73
N GLN A 3 -15.48 -22.13 -27.60
CA GLN A 3 -14.98 -20.77 -27.36
C GLN A 3 -13.93 -20.81 -26.27
N VAL A 4 -12.84 -20.06 -26.46
CA VAL A 4 -11.82 -19.85 -25.40
C VAL A 4 -12.32 -18.70 -24.52
N VAL A 5 -12.25 -18.90 -23.21
CA VAL A 5 -12.49 -17.86 -22.19
C VAL A 5 -11.15 -17.54 -21.55
N LEU A 6 -10.68 -16.31 -21.71
CA LEU A 6 -9.41 -15.83 -21.17
C LEU A 6 -9.68 -15.01 -19.90
N ALA A 7 -9.49 -15.61 -18.74
CA ALA A 7 -9.54 -14.93 -17.45
C ALA A 7 -8.17 -14.32 -17.09
N GLU A 8 -8.15 -13.42 -16.10
CA GLU A 8 -6.90 -12.80 -15.65
C GLU A 8 -6.11 -13.71 -14.71
N LYS A 9 -6.80 -14.40 -13.81
CA LYS A 9 -6.21 -15.19 -12.73
C LYS A 9 -6.72 -16.62 -12.71
N PRO A 10 -5.91 -17.58 -12.23
CA PRO A 10 -6.34 -18.98 -12.14
C PRO A 10 -7.56 -19.20 -11.22
N SER A 11 -7.73 -18.39 -10.18
CA SER A 11 -8.89 -18.46 -9.26
C SER A 11 -10.18 -18.13 -9.99
N VAL A 12 -10.21 -17.00 -10.69
CA VAL A 12 -11.36 -16.54 -11.49
C VAL A 12 -11.68 -17.54 -12.59
N ALA A 13 -10.67 -18.06 -13.29
CA ALA A 13 -10.84 -19.06 -14.32
C ALA A 13 -11.53 -20.35 -13.78
N ARG A 14 -11.14 -20.80 -12.60
CA ARG A 14 -11.75 -21.99 -11.97
C ARG A 14 -13.22 -21.76 -11.64
N GLU A 15 -13.58 -20.58 -11.13
CA GLU A 15 -14.98 -20.26 -10.82
C GLU A 15 -15.81 -20.15 -12.11
N ILE A 16 -15.32 -19.46 -13.12
CA ILE A 16 -15.98 -19.42 -14.43
C ILE A 16 -16.14 -20.84 -15.01
N ALA A 17 -15.09 -21.66 -14.94
CA ALA A 17 -15.14 -23.03 -15.45
C ALA A 17 -16.15 -23.89 -14.70
N ARG A 18 -16.23 -23.76 -13.36
CA ARG A 18 -17.22 -24.45 -12.53
C ARG A 18 -18.63 -24.08 -12.92
N VAL A 19 -18.93 -22.79 -13.01
CA VAL A 19 -20.28 -22.27 -13.31
C VAL A 19 -20.71 -22.59 -14.73
N MET A 20 -19.76 -22.59 -15.69
CA MET A 20 -20.01 -22.80 -17.11
C MET A 20 -19.83 -24.26 -17.57
N GLY A 21 -19.59 -25.20 -16.63
CA GLY A 21 -19.54 -26.63 -16.92
C GLY A 21 -18.26 -27.10 -17.63
N SER A 22 -17.11 -26.44 -17.38
CA SER A 22 -15.81 -26.84 -17.91
C SER A 22 -14.99 -27.54 -16.82
N HIS A 23 -15.19 -28.85 -16.65
CA HIS A 23 -14.66 -29.58 -15.49
C HIS A 23 -13.39 -30.35 -15.77
N GLN A 24 -13.03 -30.60 -17.05
CA GLN A 24 -11.83 -31.34 -17.41
C GLN A 24 -10.58 -30.49 -17.20
N LYS A 25 -9.74 -30.88 -16.23
CA LYS A 25 -8.53 -30.14 -15.87
C LYS A 25 -7.37 -30.49 -16.77
N HIS A 26 -6.70 -29.48 -17.30
CA HIS A 26 -5.45 -29.60 -18.05
C HIS A 26 -4.39 -28.64 -17.45
N LYS A 27 -3.15 -28.80 -17.90
CA LYS A 27 -2.09 -27.87 -17.51
C LYS A 27 -2.34 -26.50 -18.17
N GLY A 28 -2.71 -25.48 -17.35
CA GLY A 28 -2.93 -24.11 -17.80
C GLY A 28 -4.33 -23.79 -18.33
N TYR A 29 -5.27 -24.73 -18.34
CA TYR A 29 -6.67 -24.48 -18.72
C TYR A 29 -7.61 -25.56 -18.18
N MET A 30 -8.92 -25.29 -18.28
CA MET A 30 -10.02 -26.23 -18.00
C MET A 30 -10.92 -26.33 -19.23
N GLU A 31 -11.33 -27.54 -19.60
CA GLU A 31 -12.10 -27.78 -20.82
C GLU A 31 -13.47 -28.35 -20.52
N GLY A 32 -14.45 -27.90 -21.26
CA GLY A 32 -15.83 -28.37 -21.26
C GLY A 32 -16.37 -28.56 -22.69
N PRO A 33 -17.64 -28.94 -22.80
CA PRO A 33 -18.27 -29.14 -24.13
C PRO A 33 -18.29 -27.87 -24.99
N LYS A 34 -18.55 -26.71 -24.38
CA LYS A 34 -18.73 -25.42 -25.06
C LYS A 34 -17.54 -24.47 -24.85
N TYR A 35 -16.93 -24.48 -23.66
CA TYR A 35 -15.91 -23.52 -23.27
C TYR A 35 -14.60 -24.19 -22.91
N ILE A 36 -13.49 -23.51 -23.28
CA ILE A 36 -12.14 -23.80 -22.81
C ILE A 36 -11.72 -22.59 -21.99
N VAL A 37 -11.64 -22.72 -20.67
CA VAL A 37 -11.32 -21.62 -19.77
C VAL A 37 -9.83 -21.66 -19.45
N THR A 38 -9.12 -20.62 -19.85
CA THR A 38 -7.70 -20.42 -19.55
C THR A 38 -7.50 -19.10 -18.82
N TRP A 39 -6.26 -18.79 -18.45
CA TRP A 39 -5.95 -17.60 -17.67
C TRP A 39 -4.61 -17.01 -18.05
N ALA A 40 -4.43 -15.74 -17.74
CA ALA A 40 -3.14 -15.10 -17.60
C ALA A 40 -2.60 -15.35 -16.18
N LEU A 41 -1.35 -15.00 -15.91
CA LEU A 41 -0.73 -15.02 -14.57
C LEU A 41 -0.31 -13.60 -14.18
N GLY A 42 -1.20 -12.63 -14.37
CA GLY A 42 -0.85 -11.23 -14.54
C GLY A 42 -0.40 -10.99 -15.97
N HIS A 43 0.55 -10.10 -16.22
CA HIS A 43 1.03 -9.84 -17.57
C HIS A 43 1.79 -11.04 -18.17
N LEU A 44 1.32 -11.56 -19.30
CA LEU A 44 2.05 -12.53 -20.16
C LEU A 44 2.87 -11.83 -21.23
N VAL A 45 2.45 -10.62 -21.60
CA VAL A 45 3.02 -9.77 -22.64
C VAL A 45 3.26 -8.39 -22.05
N GLY A 46 4.36 -7.76 -22.38
CA GLY A 46 4.73 -6.41 -22.00
C GLY A 46 5.33 -5.63 -23.16
N LEU A 47 5.64 -4.36 -22.94
CA LEU A 47 6.43 -3.58 -23.86
C LEU A 47 7.86 -4.16 -23.94
N ALA A 48 8.46 -4.10 -25.11
CA ALA A 48 9.84 -4.53 -25.34
C ALA A 48 10.83 -3.66 -24.55
N GLU A 49 11.92 -4.28 -24.13
CA GLU A 49 13.01 -3.57 -23.46
C GLU A 49 13.84 -2.78 -24.48
N PRO A 50 14.60 -1.76 -24.08
CA PRO A 50 15.44 -0.97 -24.99
C PRO A 50 16.34 -1.80 -25.89
N GLU A 51 16.98 -2.84 -25.35
CA GLU A 51 17.88 -3.73 -26.08
C GLU A 51 17.19 -4.56 -27.16
N ASP A 52 15.88 -4.71 -27.11
CA ASP A 52 15.08 -5.38 -28.17
C ASP A 52 14.91 -4.46 -29.41
N TYR A 53 15.08 -3.13 -29.25
CA TYR A 53 15.05 -2.17 -30.36
C TYR A 53 16.43 -1.98 -30.98
N ASP A 54 17.49 -1.86 -30.15
CA ASP A 54 18.87 -1.73 -30.60
C ASP A 54 19.82 -2.27 -29.51
N THR A 55 20.77 -3.11 -29.89
CA THR A 55 21.76 -3.71 -28.99
C THR A 55 22.64 -2.69 -28.27
N ARG A 56 22.84 -1.48 -28.82
CA ARG A 56 23.57 -0.39 -28.17
C ARG A 56 22.98 -0.01 -26.83
N TYR A 57 21.66 -0.18 -26.63
CA TYR A 57 20.96 0.14 -25.39
C TYR A 57 21.18 -0.90 -24.26
N GLN A 58 21.93 -1.99 -24.51
CA GLN A 58 22.31 -2.93 -23.43
C GLN A 58 23.23 -2.25 -22.42
N LYS A 59 24.14 -1.42 -22.89
CA LYS A 59 24.95 -0.54 -22.02
C LYS A 59 24.23 0.79 -21.85
N TRP A 60 24.18 1.26 -20.61
CA TRP A 60 23.57 2.54 -20.34
C TRP A 60 24.57 3.65 -20.64
N ASN A 61 24.27 4.46 -21.63
CA ASN A 61 25.06 5.62 -22.01
C ASN A 61 24.16 6.84 -22.10
N LEU A 62 24.61 7.97 -21.57
CA LEU A 62 23.87 9.22 -21.55
C LEU A 62 23.63 9.78 -22.97
N ASP A 63 24.57 9.55 -23.89
CA ASP A 63 24.50 10.05 -25.26
C ASP A 63 23.41 9.36 -26.09
N ASP A 64 23.07 8.12 -25.75
CA ASP A 64 22.04 7.34 -26.41
C ASP A 64 20.60 7.73 -25.99
N LEU A 65 20.45 8.67 -25.06
CA LEU A 65 19.15 9.10 -24.55
C LEU A 65 18.65 10.38 -25.20
N PRO A 66 17.34 10.57 -25.41
CA PRO A 66 16.28 9.65 -24.98
C PRO A 66 16.04 8.51 -25.97
N ILE A 67 15.59 7.37 -25.45
CA ILE A 67 15.12 6.21 -26.22
C ILE A 67 13.62 6.41 -26.48
N LEU A 68 13.26 6.78 -27.70
CA LEU A 68 11.89 7.07 -28.12
C LEU A 68 11.56 6.32 -29.44
N PRO A 69 11.29 5.00 -29.39
CA PRO A 69 10.97 4.23 -30.57
C PRO A 69 9.77 4.83 -31.32
N GLU A 70 9.79 4.89 -32.64
CA GLU A 70 8.66 5.38 -33.44
C GLU A 70 7.41 4.54 -33.17
N LYS A 71 7.57 3.21 -33.10
CA LYS A 71 6.52 2.26 -32.79
C LYS A 71 6.93 1.38 -31.61
N MET A 72 6.08 1.37 -30.60
CA MET A 72 6.26 0.46 -29.47
C MET A 72 5.99 -0.98 -29.89
N THR A 73 6.88 -1.89 -29.53
CA THR A 73 6.76 -3.33 -29.79
C THR A 73 6.41 -4.08 -28.52
N LEU A 74 5.77 -5.24 -28.70
CA LEU A 74 5.38 -6.12 -27.61
C LEU A 74 6.33 -7.32 -27.52
N LYS A 75 6.54 -7.80 -26.30
CA LYS A 75 7.38 -8.95 -25.99
C LYS A 75 6.67 -9.88 -25.02
N VAL A 76 6.78 -11.20 -25.25
CA VAL A 76 6.34 -12.20 -24.29
C VAL A 76 7.29 -12.20 -23.09
N LEU A 77 6.77 -12.05 -21.90
CA LEU A 77 7.56 -12.04 -20.67
C LEU A 77 8.13 -13.43 -20.38
N ARG A 78 9.42 -13.49 -20.08
CA ARG A 78 10.16 -14.75 -19.91
C ARG A 78 9.57 -15.63 -18.82
N GLU A 79 9.21 -15.04 -17.70
CA GLU A 79 8.69 -15.74 -16.52
C GLU A 79 7.33 -16.42 -16.77
N SER A 80 6.48 -15.81 -17.60
CA SER A 80 5.13 -16.28 -17.92
C SER A 80 5.01 -16.92 -19.31
N SER A 81 6.13 -17.11 -20.02
CA SER A 81 6.17 -17.60 -21.40
C SER A 81 5.51 -18.97 -21.58
N HIS A 82 5.59 -19.84 -20.57
CA HIS A 82 4.94 -21.14 -20.59
C HIS A 82 3.42 -21.00 -20.73
N GLN A 83 2.79 -20.16 -19.89
CA GLN A 83 1.35 -19.95 -19.92
C GLN A 83 0.91 -19.23 -21.21
N TYR A 84 1.72 -18.27 -21.70
CA TYR A 84 1.47 -17.63 -22.99
C TYR A 84 1.40 -18.66 -24.13
N LYS A 85 2.35 -19.63 -24.19
CA LYS A 85 2.34 -20.69 -25.20
C LYS A 85 1.08 -21.55 -25.15
N ILE A 86 0.54 -21.82 -23.95
CA ILE A 86 -0.72 -22.55 -23.78
C ILE A 86 -1.87 -21.71 -24.36
N VAL A 87 -2.01 -20.45 -23.99
CA VAL A 87 -3.06 -19.56 -24.51
C VAL A 87 -2.98 -19.47 -26.04
N GLN A 88 -1.77 -19.26 -26.58
CA GLN A 88 -1.53 -19.20 -28.03
C GLN A 88 -1.94 -20.51 -28.73
N HIS A 89 -1.59 -21.68 -28.15
CA HIS A 89 -1.99 -22.99 -28.69
C HIS A 89 -3.51 -23.14 -28.72
N LEU A 90 -4.20 -22.78 -27.61
CA LEU A 90 -5.66 -22.88 -27.53
C LEU A 90 -6.36 -21.99 -28.57
N LEU A 91 -5.87 -20.77 -28.78
CA LEU A 91 -6.41 -19.85 -29.77
C LEU A 91 -6.20 -20.34 -31.22
N ARG A 92 -5.24 -21.23 -31.47
CA ARG A 92 -4.94 -21.80 -32.80
C ARG A 92 -5.62 -23.14 -33.07
N ARG A 93 -6.34 -23.70 -32.10
CA ARG A 93 -7.07 -24.98 -32.28
C ARG A 93 -8.17 -24.82 -33.34
N ASN A 94 -8.31 -25.83 -34.20
CA ASN A 94 -9.29 -25.85 -35.30
C ASN A 94 -10.77 -25.90 -34.79
N ASP A 95 -10.98 -26.48 -33.61
CA ASP A 95 -12.31 -26.56 -32.98
C ASP A 95 -12.71 -25.27 -32.23
N VAL A 96 -11.80 -24.26 -32.16
CA VAL A 96 -12.04 -22.97 -31.51
C VAL A 96 -12.49 -21.91 -32.51
N GLN A 97 -13.67 -21.37 -32.31
CA GLN A 97 -14.26 -20.38 -33.21
C GLN A 97 -14.41 -18.98 -32.59
N GLY A 98 -14.40 -18.86 -31.26
CA GLY A 98 -14.62 -17.62 -30.56
C GLY A 98 -13.68 -17.44 -29.37
N LEU A 99 -13.52 -16.20 -28.99
CA LEU A 99 -12.77 -15.78 -27.81
C LEU A 99 -13.69 -14.88 -26.95
N ILE A 100 -13.73 -15.19 -25.67
CA ILE A 100 -14.37 -14.36 -24.64
C ILE A 100 -13.26 -13.87 -23.71
N VAL A 101 -13.09 -12.55 -23.64
CA VAL A 101 -12.18 -11.91 -22.70
C VAL A 101 -12.92 -11.73 -21.37
N ALA A 102 -12.40 -12.37 -20.34
CA ALA A 102 -12.93 -12.40 -18.97
C ALA A 102 -11.89 -11.93 -17.95
N THR A 103 -11.00 -11.03 -18.36
CA THR A 103 -10.08 -10.31 -17.47
C THR A 103 -10.83 -9.27 -16.65
N ASP A 104 -10.21 -8.74 -15.61
CA ASP A 104 -10.84 -7.76 -14.72
C ASP A 104 -11.49 -6.61 -15.51
N ALA A 105 -12.62 -6.09 -15.03
CA ALA A 105 -13.44 -5.10 -15.73
C ALA A 105 -12.85 -3.68 -15.65
N ALA A 106 -11.56 -3.53 -15.96
CA ALA A 106 -10.78 -2.32 -15.85
C ALA A 106 -9.87 -2.08 -17.06
N ARG A 107 -9.25 -0.88 -17.11
CA ARG A 107 -8.25 -0.51 -18.11
C ARG A 107 -7.11 -1.53 -18.21
N GLU A 108 -6.60 -1.99 -17.06
CA GLU A 108 -5.47 -2.91 -16.99
C GLU A 108 -5.83 -4.30 -17.54
N GLY A 109 -7.01 -4.84 -17.15
CA GLY A 109 -7.48 -6.12 -17.68
C GLY A 109 -7.73 -6.08 -19.19
N GLU A 110 -8.20 -4.95 -19.72
CA GLU A 110 -8.36 -4.77 -21.17
C GLU A 110 -7.01 -4.74 -21.88
N LEU A 111 -6.03 -3.98 -21.35
CA LEU A 111 -4.67 -3.92 -21.90
C LEU A 111 -4.03 -5.30 -21.97
N LEU A 112 -4.07 -6.03 -20.87
CA LEU A 112 -3.52 -7.38 -20.76
C LEU A 112 -4.10 -8.32 -21.83
N ALA A 113 -5.41 -8.35 -21.95
CA ALA A 113 -6.10 -9.19 -22.91
C ALA A 113 -5.74 -8.83 -24.37
N ARG A 114 -5.77 -7.52 -24.71
CA ARG A 114 -5.46 -7.05 -26.06
C ARG A 114 -4.02 -7.33 -26.49
N TRP A 115 -3.06 -7.18 -25.59
CA TRP A 115 -1.67 -7.52 -25.89
C TRP A 115 -1.50 -9.03 -26.14
N ILE A 116 -2.19 -9.89 -25.38
CA ILE A 116 -2.18 -11.34 -25.64
C ILE A 116 -2.82 -11.65 -26.99
N ILE A 117 -3.97 -11.06 -27.32
CA ILE A 117 -4.69 -11.21 -28.58
C ILE A 117 -3.79 -10.81 -29.77
N GLN A 118 -3.15 -9.65 -29.67
CA GLN A 118 -2.24 -9.13 -30.70
C GLN A 118 -1.03 -10.05 -30.92
N MET A 119 -0.38 -10.49 -29.84
CA MET A 119 0.79 -11.37 -29.91
C MET A 119 0.44 -12.80 -30.39
N ALA A 120 -0.75 -13.29 -30.01
CA ALA A 120 -1.24 -14.59 -30.49
C ALA A 120 -1.71 -14.56 -31.96
N LYS A 121 -1.80 -13.36 -32.57
CA LYS A 121 -2.32 -13.10 -33.93
C LYS A 121 -3.76 -13.60 -34.13
N TRP A 122 -4.61 -13.36 -33.14
CA TRP A 122 -6.03 -13.66 -33.24
C TRP A 122 -6.76 -12.57 -34.04
N ASN A 123 -7.25 -12.92 -35.24
CA ASN A 123 -7.83 -11.95 -36.18
C ASN A 123 -9.38 -11.98 -36.22
N LYS A 124 -10.01 -12.85 -35.44
CA LYS A 124 -11.47 -12.95 -35.38
C LYS A 124 -12.02 -11.96 -34.33
N PRO A 125 -13.28 -11.52 -34.46
CA PRO A 125 -13.94 -10.79 -33.39
C PRO A 125 -13.94 -11.56 -32.07
N PHE A 126 -13.96 -10.82 -30.97
CA PHE A 126 -14.05 -11.40 -29.63
C PHE A 126 -15.15 -10.69 -28.83
N GLN A 127 -15.61 -11.34 -27.79
CA GLN A 127 -16.61 -10.82 -26.85
C GLN A 127 -15.95 -10.51 -25.51
N ARG A 128 -16.56 -9.61 -24.78
CA ARG A 128 -16.09 -9.16 -23.45
C ARG A 128 -17.12 -9.56 -22.40
N LEU A 129 -16.69 -10.32 -21.41
CA LEU A 129 -17.40 -10.52 -20.16
C LEU A 129 -17.06 -9.34 -19.23
N TRP A 130 -18.07 -8.56 -18.85
CA TRP A 130 -17.91 -7.39 -18.00
C TRP A 130 -18.71 -7.58 -16.73
N ILE A 131 -18.06 -8.05 -15.66
CA ILE A 131 -18.67 -8.33 -14.36
C ILE A 131 -17.77 -7.81 -13.25
N SER A 132 -18.36 -7.24 -12.18
CA SER A 132 -17.69 -6.75 -10.98
C SER A 132 -17.79 -7.73 -9.80
N SER A 133 -18.53 -8.81 -9.94
CA SER A 133 -18.73 -9.85 -8.93
C SER A 133 -18.49 -11.23 -9.54
N GLN A 134 -18.08 -12.20 -8.71
CA GLN A 134 -17.80 -13.58 -9.11
C GLN A 134 -18.84 -14.57 -8.56
N THR A 135 -20.01 -14.09 -8.15
CA THR A 135 -21.13 -14.97 -7.77
C THR A 135 -21.61 -15.79 -8.97
N ASP A 136 -22.17 -16.97 -8.72
CA ASP A 136 -22.75 -17.82 -9.77
C ASP A 136 -23.74 -17.05 -10.62
N LYS A 137 -24.55 -16.20 -9.98
CA LYS A 137 -25.56 -15.35 -10.63
C LYS A 137 -24.88 -14.35 -11.57
N ALA A 138 -23.89 -13.58 -11.07
CA ALA A 138 -23.18 -12.59 -11.88
C ALA A 138 -22.48 -13.21 -13.09
N ILE A 139 -21.84 -14.38 -12.91
CA ILE A 139 -21.17 -15.10 -13.99
C ILE A 139 -22.20 -15.51 -15.06
N ARG A 140 -23.33 -16.18 -14.69
CA ARG A 140 -24.35 -16.61 -15.64
C ARG A 140 -24.99 -15.45 -16.37
N GLU A 141 -25.38 -14.39 -15.67
CA GLU A 141 -25.94 -13.17 -16.26
C GLU A 141 -24.94 -12.46 -17.18
N GLY A 142 -23.67 -12.39 -16.78
CA GLY A 142 -22.61 -11.82 -17.61
C GLY A 142 -22.40 -12.58 -18.91
N PHE A 143 -22.41 -13.92 -18.87
CA PHE A 143 -22.35 -14.75 -20.08
C PHE A 143 -23.60 -14.64 -20.98
N ALA A 144 -24.74 -14.30 -20.40
CA ALA A 144 -25.96 -13.99 -21.17
C ALA A 144 -25.92 -12.61 -21.83
N LYS A 145 -25.09 -11.68 -21.31
CA LYS A 145 -24.96 -10.27 -21.72
C LYS A 145 -23.58 -9.92 -22.26
N LEU A 146 -22.90 -10.87 -22.92
CA LEU A 146 -21.58 -10.62 -23.51
C LEU A 146 -21.62 -9.43 -24.47
N ARG A 147 -20.62 -8.57 -24.38
CA ARG A 147 -20.51 -7.35 -25.20
C ARG A 147 -19.46 -7.52 -26.30
N PRO A 148 -19.64 -6.88 -27.47
CA PRO A 148 -18.61 -6.86 -28.50
C PRO A 148 -17.31 -6.22 -28.01
N GLY A 149 -16.17 -6.84 -28.29
CA GLY A 149 -14.85 -6.29 -27.88
C GLY A 149 -14.58 -4.89 -28.40
N LYS A 150 -15.13 -4.50 -29.54
CA LYS A 150 -15.00 -3.15 -30.13
C LYS A 150 -15.52 -2.02 -29.24
N GLU A 151 -16.47 -2.28 -28.36
CA GLU A 151 -16.98 -1.26 -27.43
C GLU A 151 -15.90 -0.80 -26.43
N PHE A 152 -14.87 -1.58 -26.23
CA PHE A 152 -13.77 -1.33 -25.30
C PHE A 152 -12.51 -0.80 -25.97
N ASP A 153 -12.51 -0.49 -27.27
CA ASP A 153 -11.34 -0.02 -28.01
C ASP A 153 -10.77 1.27 -27.41
N ARG A 154 -11.63 2.20 -26.98
CA ARG A 154 -11.21 3.46 -26.34
C ARG A 154 -10.57 3.23 -24.97
N LEU A 155 -11.11 2.29 -24.20
CA LEU A 155 -10.56 1.89 -22.91
C LEU A 155 -9.15 1.29 -23.09
N TYR A 156 -9.00 0.42 -24.08
CA TYR A 156 -7.72 -0.14 -24.48
C TYR A 156 -6.72 0.94 -24.88
N GLU A 157 -7.13 1.90 -25.75
CA GLU A 157 -6.26 3.00 -26.16
C GLU A 157 -5.78 3.85 -24.98
N SER A 158 -6.66 4.14 -24.03
CA SER A 158 -6.29 4.83 -22.78
C SER A 158 -5.23 4.05 -22.00
N ALA A 159 -5.44 2.74 -21.82
CA ALA A 159 -4.51 1.88 -21.08
C ALA A 159 -3.16 1.75 -21.79
N ARG A 160 -3.16 1.62 -23.13
CA ARG A 160 -1.95 1.58 -23.97
C ARG A 160 -1.18 2.89 -23.86
N CYS A 161 -1.84 4.03 -24.00
CA CYS A 161 -1.20 5.33 -23.85
C CYS A 161 -0.54 5.49 -22.49
N ARG A 162 -1.19 5.05 -21.41
CA ARG A 162 -0.63 5.06 -20.08
C ARG A 162 0.65 4.22 -19.98
N ALA A 163 0.60 2.98 -20.48
CA ALA A 163 1.74 2.07 -20.44
C ALA A 163 2.93 2.60 -21.23
N GLU A 164 2.70 3.13 -22.44
CA GLU A 164 3.72 3.74 -23.29
C GLU A 164 4.31 5.01 -22.64
N ALA A 165 3.48 5.86 -22.05
CA ALA A 165 3.93 7.07 -21.35
C ALA A 165 4.81 6.73 -20.13
N ASP A 166 4.38 5.77 -19.31
CA ASP A 166 5.14 5.32 -18.14
C ASP A 166 6.50 4.72 -18.55
N TRP A 167 6.53 3.97 -19.65
CA TRP A 167 7.76 3.42 -20.21
C TRP A 167 8.69 4.54 -20.71
N MET A 168 8.21 5.46 -21.56
CA MET A 168 9.02 6.53 -22.15
C MET A 168 9.61 7.46 -21.09
N VAL A 169 8.80 7.92 -20.14
CA VAL A 169 9.27 8.88 -19.12
C VAL A 169 10.08 8.17 -18.03
N GLY A 170 9.56 7.08 -17.48
CA GLY A 170 10.22 6.38 -16.37
C GLY A 170 11.58 5.79 -16.73
N LEU A 171 11.69 5.19 -17.91
CA LEU A 171 12.93 4.61 -18.39
C LEU A 171 13.98 5.69 -18.67
N ASN A 172 13.61 6.69 -19.47
CA ASN A 172 14.56 7.69 -19.93
C ASN A 172 15.10 8.56 -18.79
N ILE A 173 14.23 9.02 -17.88
CA ILE A 173 14.69 9.83 -16.76
C ILE A 173 15.55 9.01 -15.77
N THR A 174 15.20 7.75 -15.53
CA THR A 174 15.98 6.85 -14.67
C THR A 174 17.38 6.60 -15.25
N ARG A 175 17.47 6.29 -16.55
CA ARG A 175 18.77 6.08 -17.22
C ARG A 175 19.59 7.38 -17.25
N ALA A 176 18.97 8.52 -17.59
CA ALA A 176 19.66 9.80 -17.64
C ALA A 176 20.28 10.17 -16.29
N LEU A 177 19.49 10.08 -15.20
CA LEU A 177 20.00 10.36 -13.86
C LEU A 177 21.10 9.38 -13.45
N THR A 178 20.90 8.09 -13.71
CA THR A 178 21.88 7.06 -13.34
C THR A 178 23.21 7.24 -14.07
N CYS A 179 23.18 7.49 -15.40
CA CYS A 179 24.39 7.72 -16.20
C CYS A 179 25.09 9.05 -15.84
N LYS A 180 24.32 10.14 -15.68
CA LYS A 180 24.89 11.46 -15.40
C LYS A 180 25.61 11.52 -14.06
N PHE A 181 25.05 10.85 -13.03
CA PHE A 181 25.52 10.98 -11.65
C PHE A 181 26.21 9.73 -11.12
N ASP A 182 26.43 8.73 -11.97
CA ASP A 182 27.05 7.44 -11.58
C ASP A 182 26.46 6.87 -10.28
N ALA A 183 25.13 6.90 -10.20
CA ALA A 183 24.39 6.48 -9.01
C ALA A 183 23.04 5.89 -9.40
N GLN A 184 22.65 4.80 -8.75
CA GLN A 184 21.35 4.17 -8.98
C GLN A 184 20.20 5.11 -8.54
N LEU A 185 19.77 6.00 -9.41
CA LEU A 185 18.73 6.99 -9.21
C LEU A 185 17.51 6.64 -10.07
N SER A 186 16.43 6.23 -9.43
CA SER A 186 15.19 5.87 -10.12
C SER A 186 14.15 6.96 -9.93
N ALA A 187 13.57 7.45 -11.03
CA ALA A 187 12.53 8.44 -11.04
C ALA A 187 11.32 7.98 -11.87
N GLY A 188 10.15 8.52 -11.60
CA GLY A 188 8.93 8.18 -12.30
C GLY A 188 7.73 8.98 -11.79
N ARG A 189 6.67 9.07 -12.60
CA ARG A 189 5.54 9.97 -12.36
C ARG A 189 4.73 9.71 -11.09
N VAL A 190 4.89 8.57 -10.43
CA VAL A 190 4.19 8.27 -9.15
C VAL A 190 5.18 8.28 -7.98
N GLN A 191 6.29 7.57 -8.11
CA GLN A 191 7.27 7.48 -7.02
C GLN A 191 7.92 8.83 -6.70
N THR A 192 8.24 9.63 -7.72
CA THR A 192 8.93 10.93 -7.52
C THR A 192 8.03 11.97 -6.84
N PRO A 193 6.77 12.21 -7.27
CA PRO A 193 5.90 13.14 -6.55
C PRO A 193 5.53 12.64 -5.15
N SER A 194 5.45 11.33 -4.92
CA SER A 194 5.27 10.79 -3.55
C SER A 194 6.45 11.16 -2.64
N LEU A 195 7.68 11.05 -3.14
CA LEU A 195 8.86 11.52 -2.43
C LEU A 195 8.86 13.05 -2.29
N GLY A 196 8.43 13.79 -3.32
CA GLY A 196 8.30 15.25 -3.32
C GLY A 196 7.39 15.77 -2.23
N MET A 197 6.23 15.14 -2.01
CA MET A 197 5.33 15.47 -0.90
C MET A 197 6.01 15.28 0.47
N MET A 198 6.77 14.21 0.62
CA MET A 198 7.51 13.97 1.86
C MET A 198 8.61 15.01 2.07
N MET A 199 9.34 15.39 1.01
CA MET A 199 10.35 16.46 1.08
C MET A 199 9.73 17.81 1.43
N LYS A 200 8.57 18.14 0.86
CA LYS A 200 7.82 19.35 1.22
C LYS A 200 7.52 19.35 2.72
N ARG A 201 7.02 18.22 3.27
CA ARG A 201 6.75 18.07 4.70
C ARG A 201 8.02 18.22 5.55
N GLU A 202 9.16 17.70 5.15
CA GLU A 202 10.43 17.90 5.86
C GLU A 202 10.86 19.38 5.86
N ASN A 203 10.66 20.10 4.77
CA ASN A 203 10.92 21.53 4.71
C ASN A 203 9.97 22.30 5.64
N GLU A 204 8.67 21.99 5.63
CA GLU A 204 7.69 22.57 6.56
C GLU A 204 8.11 22.38 8.03
N ILE A 205 8.59 21.16 8.38
CA ILE A 205 9.07 20.87 9.73
C ILE A 205 10.35 21.64 10.06
N LYS A 206 11.30 21.72 9.12
CA LYS A 206 12.58 22.42 9.29
C LYS A 206 12.41 23.92 9.44
N ASP A 207 11.51 24.50 8.67
CA ASP A 207 11.27 25.94 8.65
C ASP A 207 10.29 26.39 9.74
N PHE A 208 9.65 25.44 10.42
CA PHE A 208 8.68 25.72 11.47
C PHE A 208 9.34 26.36 12.68
N ARG A 209 8.77 27.47 13.12
CA ARG A 209 9.18 28.18 14.35
C ARG A 209 8.09 28.03 15.40
N SER A 210 8.41 27.31 16.46
CA SER A 210 7.51 27.13 17.59
C SER A 210 7.25 28.46 18.30
N GLN A 211 6.00 28.71 18.63
CA GLN A 211 5.52 29.83 19.44
C GLN A 211 4.88 29.31 20.70
N ASP A 212 5.17 29.92 21.84
CA ASP A 212 4.51 29.64 23.09
C ASP A 212 3.13 30.34 23.08
N TYR A 213 2.13 29.67 23.62
CA TYR A 213 0.78 30.20 23.76
C TYR A 213 0.18 29.75 25.09
N HIS A 214 -0.89 30.40 25.49
CA HIS A 214 -1.67 30.03 26.66
C HIS A 214 -3.12 29.75 26.24
N THR A 215 -3.79 28.87 26.97
CA THR A 215 -5.24 28.69 26.93
C THR A 215 -5.81 29.02 28.31
N LEU A 216 -6.98 29.65 28.32
CA LEU A 216 -7.67 30.03 29.53
C LEU A 216 -8.97 29.25 29.66
N GLN A 217 -9.18 28.65 30.80
CA GLN A 217 -10.37 27.87 31.13
C GLN A 217 -10.96 28.40 32.46
N ILE A 218 -12.27 28.58 32.50
CA ILE A 218 -12.99 28.86 33.73
C ILE A 218 -13.65 27.59 34.25
N ASP A 219 -13.60 27.42 35.55
CA ASP A 219 -14.26 26.34 36.29
C ASP A 219 -15.44 26.94 37.08
N LEU A 220 -16.64 26.46 36.79
CA LEU A 220 -17.88 26.91 37.41
C LEU A 220 -18.43 25.91 38.46
N GLY A 221 -17.58 24.93 38.83
CA GLY A 221 -17.88 23.87 39.78
C GLY A 221 -18.42 22.61 39.11
N ASP A 222 -19.51 22.71 38.40
CA ASP A 222 -20.18 21.59 37.72
C ASP A 222 -19.91 21.55 36.20
N LEU A 223 -19.25 22.57 35.67
CA LEU A 223 -18.79 22.61 34.27
C LEU A 223 -17.53 23.44 34.10
N GLN A 224 -16.76 23.13 33.06
CA GLN A 224 -15.59 23.88 32.64
C GLN A 224 -15.85 24.45 31.24
N ALA A 225 -15.39 25.70 31.00
CA ALA A 225 -15.53 26.35 29.72
C ALA A 225 -14.21 27.02 29.31
N GLU A 226 -13.87 26.87 28.02
CA GLU A 226 -12.66 27.43 27.45
C GLU A 226 -12.92 28.80 26.82
N TRP A 227 -12.02 29.73 27.06
CA TRP A 227 -12.02 31.02 26.39
C TRP A 227 -11.84 30.86 24.86
N ARG A 228 -12.58 31.67 24.11
CA ARG A 228 -12.45 31.75 22.65
C ARG A 228 -12.54 33.21 22.24
N ASN A 229 -11.64 33.61 21.31
CA ASN A 229 -11.75 34.93 20.68
C ASN A 229 -12.92 34.99 19.67
N ALA A 230 -13.12 36.14 19.05
CA ALA A 230 -14.19 36.35 18.06
C ALA A 230 -14.07 35.45 16.83
N GLU A 231 -12.86 34.93 16.54
CA GLU A 231 -12.56 34.03 15.42
C GLU A 231 -12.71 32.55 15.84
N GLY A 232 -12.98 32.27 17.13
CA GLY A 232 -13.13 30.93 17.67
C GLY A 232 -11.82 30.26 18.09
N ASP A 233 -10.66 30.96 18.05
CA ASP A 233 -9.38 30.43 18.52
C ASP A 233 -9.27 30.61 20.05
N GLY A 234 -8.84 29.57 20.74
CA GLY A 234 -8.62 29.54 22.21
C GLY A 234 -7.16 29.83 22.61
N ARG A 235 -6.27 30.14 21.68
CA ARG A 235 -4.85 30.39 21.95
C ARG A 235 -4.58 31.87 22.15
N ILE A 236 -3.87 32.18 23.22
CA ILE A 236 -3.43 33.54 23.57
C ILE A 236 -1.90 33.54 23.54
N PHE A 237 -1.29 34.30 22.61
CA PHE A 237 0.16 34.28 22.40
C PHE A 237 0.90 35.26 23.32
N GLU A 238 0.23 36.26 23.84
CA GLU A 238 0.83 37.27 24.71
C GLU A 238 0.51 36.97 26.20
N GLN A 239 1.53 36.76 26.99
CA GLN A 239 1.40 36.43 28.40
C GLN A 239 0.69 37.54 29.21
N GLN A 240 0.90 38.82 28.86
CA GLN A 240 0.24 39.94 29.50
C GLN A 240 -1.26 39.91 29.33
N ASN A 241 -1.77 39.53 28.16
CA ASN A 241 -3.20 39.42 27.88
C ASN A 241 -3.85 38.32 28.71
N VAL A 242 -3.16 37.19 28.91
CA VAL A 242 -3.66 36.12 29.77
C VAL A 242 -3.79 36.56 31.20
N GLN A 243 -2.78 37.27 31.75
CA GLN A 243 -2.77 37.77 33.12
C GLN A 243 -3.88 38.80 33.35
N GLN A 244 -4.09 39.71 32.40
CA GLN A 244 -5.20 40.67 32.46
C GLN A 244 -6.54 40.00 32.43
N LEU A 245 -6.77 39.03 31.57
CA LEU A 245 -7.99 38.26 31.50
C LEU A 245 -8.24 37.48 32.80
N GLU A 246 -7.25 36.81 33.36
CA GLU A 246 -7.36 36.08 34.62
C GLU A 246 -7.74 37.03 35.77
N GLN A 247 -7.12 38.20 35.89
CA GLN A 247 -7.43 39.20 36.89
C GLN A 247 -8.85 39.75 36.72
N SER A 248 -9.30 40.01 35.49
CA SER A 248 -10.64 40.52 35.20
C SER A 248 -11.77 39.56 35.57
N LEU A 249 -11.46 38.25 35.58
CA LEU A 249 -12.42 37.17 35.85
C LEU A 249 -12.50 36.77 37.32
N ALA A 250 -11.49 37.11 38.10
CA ALA A 250 -11.42 36.72 39.52
C ALA A 250 -12.63 37.23 40.31
N GLY A 251 -13.37 36.32 40.94
CA GLY A 251 -14.56 36.64 41.77
C GLY A 251 -15.76 37.15 40.96
N LYS A 252 -15.75 37.05 39.63
CA LYS A 252 -16.89 37.46 38.79
C LYS A 252 -17.90 36.33 38.58
N GLN A 253 -19.08 36.74 38.17
CA GLN A 253 -20.12 35.81 37.70
C GLN A 253 -20.00 35.60 36.20
N ALA A 254 -20.22 34.38 35.79
CA ALA A 254 -20.31 33.98 34.40
C ALA A 254 -21.80 33.72 34.08
N LYS A 255 -22.29 34.32 32.99
CA LYS A 255 -23.68 34.22 32.54
C LYS A 255 -23.79 33.31 31.36
N ILE A 256 -24.68 32.34 31.37
CA ILE A 256 -24.99 31.45 30.27
C ILE A 256 -25.81 32.21 29.23
N VAL A 257 -25.22 32.54 28.09
CA VAL A 257 -25.88 33.32 27.01
C VAL A 257 -26.55 32.44 25.97
N SER A 258 -26.08 31.21 25.80
CA SER A 258 -26.69 30.27 24.85
C SER A 258 -26.50 28.83 25.28
N VAL A 259 -27.57 28.04 25.16
CA VAL A 259 -27.53 26.58 25.31
C VAL A 259 -28.18 25.96 24.07
N LYS A 260 -27.38 25.28 23.25
CA LYS A 260 -27.86 24.57 22.04
C LYS A 260 -27.76 23.08 22.29
N LYS A 261 -28.90 22.38 22.28
CA LYS A 261 -28.98 20.92 22.35
C LYS A 261 -29.30 20.38 20.98
N ASN A 262 -28.47 19.50 20.45
CA ASN A 262 -28.67 18.85 19.15
C ASN A 262 -28.46 17.35 19.27
N GLU A 263 -29.35 16.58 18.66
CA GLU A 263 -29.13 15.15 18.44
C GLU A 263 -28.32 14.97 17.14
N ARG A 264 -27.20 14.27 17.22
CA ARG A 264 -26.37 13.93 16.08
C ARG A 264 -26.42 12.44 15.84
N GLN A 265 -26.67 12.05 14.61
CA GLN A 265 -26.55 10.66 14.18
C GLN A 265 -25.28 10.47 13.36
N GLU A 266 -24.53 9.46 13.70
CA GLU A 266 -23.33 9.05 12.99
C GLU A 266 -23.57 7.70 12.31
N PRO A 267 -23.64 7.68 10.98
CA PRO A 267 -23.83 6.43 10.24
C PRO A 267 -22.59 5.54 10.38
N HIS A 268 -22.77 4.23 10.21
CA HIS A 268 -21.68 3.28 10.14
C HIS A 268 -20.64 3.67 9.07
N PRO A 269 -19.35 3.35 9.27
CA PRO A 269 -18.34 3.53 8.23
C PRO A 269 -18.66 2.66 7.01
N LEU A 270 -18.18 3.06 5.83
CA LEU A 270 -18.29 2.23 4.62
C LEU A 270 -17.45 0.97 4.77
N ALA A 271 -17.73 -0.06 3.95
CA ALA A 271 -16.90 -1.24 3.87
C ALA A 271 -15.45 -0.89 3.48
N TYR A 272 -14.53 -1.85 3.58
CA TYR A 272 -13.13 -1.63 3.23
C TYR A 272 -12.90 -1.72 1.71
N ASP A 273 -12.20 -0.72 1.16
CA ASP A 273 -11.30 -0.92 0.04
C ASP A 273 -9.89 -1.31 0.53
N LEU A 274 -8.96 -1.53 -0.39
CA LEU A 274 -7.59 -1.90 -0.01
C LEU A 274 -6.86 -0.78 0.73
N THR A 275 -7.02 0.47 0.28
CA THR A 275 -6.30 1.62 0.85
C THR A 275 -6.74 1.87 2.28
N GLU A 276 -8.04 1.87 2.54
CA GLU A 276 -8.59 2.07 3.89
C GLU A 276 -8.18 0.96 4.84
N LEU A 277 -8.20 -0.31 4.38
CA LEU A 277 -7.74 -1.43 5.18
C LEU A 277 -6.24 -1.33 5.51
N GLN A 278 -5.41 -0.90 4.56
CA GLN A 278 -3.99 -0.66 4.79
C GLN A 278 -3.76 0.46 5.83
N ARG A 279 -4.57 1.52 5.77
CA ARG A 279 -4.53 2.63 6.72
C ARG A 279 -4.86 2.19 8.13
N ASP A 280 -5.98 1.49 8.31
CA ASP A 280 -6.42 1.01 9.62
C ASP A 280 -5.44 -0.04 10.19
N ALA A 281 -4.90 -0.92 9.36
CA ALA A 281 -3.88 -1.88 9.77
C ALA A 281 -2.55 -1.21 10.16
N ASN A 282 -2.16 -0.13 9.47
CA ASN A 282 -0.99 0.66 9.83
C ASN A 282 -1.19 1.42 11.16
N LYS A 283 -2.33 2.12 11.31
CA LYS A 283 -2.67 2.86 12.53
C LYS A 283 -2.72 1.93 13.74
N LYS A 284 -3.49 0.84 13.65
CA LYS A 284 -3.78 -0.04 14.79
C LYS A 284 -2.65 -1.03 15.13
N TYR A 285 -1.94 -1.52 14.12
CA TYR A 285 -0.97 -2.62 14.29
C TYR A 285 0.45 -2.27 13.82
N GLY A 286 0.66 -1.09 13.25
CA GLY A 286 1.95 -0.71 12.66
C GLY A 286 2.31 -1.53 11.41
N PHE A 287 1.34 -2.18 10.76
CA PHE A 287 1.59 -2.95 9.55
C PHE A 287 1.97 -2.03 8.39
N SER A 288 3.01 -2.39 7.64
CA SER A 288 3.26 -1.69 6.38
C SER A 288 2.17 -2.02 5.36
N ALA A 289 1.94 -1.12 4.41
CA ALA A 289 0.98 -1.33 3.33
C ALA A 289 1.27 -2.63 2.54
N LYS A 290 2.55 -2.93 2.30
CA LYS A 290 2.97 -4.17 1.62
C LYS A 290 2.71 -5.41 2.47
N HIS A 291 2.97 -5.35 3.78
CA HIS A 291 2.67 -6.46 4.69
C HIS A 291 1.18 -6.74 4.73
N THR A 292 0.36 -5.68 4.88
CA THR A 292 -1.11 -5.79 4.85
C THR A 292 -1.60 -6.45 3.56
N SER A 293 -1.09 -6.02 2.40
CA SER A 293 -1.43 -6.64 1.11
C SER A 293 -1.07 -8.12 1.05
N ASN A 294 0.10 -8.50 1.56
CA ASN A 294 0.56 -9.90 1.56
C ASN A 294 -0.29 -10.79 2.47
N VAL A 295 -0.66 -10.29 3.66
CA VAL A 295 -1.54 -11.00 4.59
C VAL A 295 -2.95 -11.13 3.99
N LEU A 296 -3.48 -10.05 3.43
CA LEU A 296 -4.79 -10.05 2.78
C LEU A 296 -4.85 -11.02 1.59
N GLN A 297 -3.77 -11.10 0.79
CA GLN A 297 -3.68 -12.04 -0.33
C GLN A 297 -3.76 -13.50 0.16
N LYS A 298 -3.17 -13.83 1.31
CA LYS A 298 -3.29 -15.17 1.92
C LYS A 298 -4.71 -15.45 2.40
N LEU A 299 -5.37 -14.49 3.06
CA LEU A 299 -6.77 -14.63 3.46
C LEU A 299 -7.68 -14.90 2.26
N TYR A 300 -7.40 -14.28 1.12
CA TYR A 300 -8.13 -14.48 -0.12
C TYR A 300 -7.79 -15.80 -0.84
N GLU A 301 -6.51 -16.11 -1.07
CA GLU A 301 -6.11 -17.24 -1.93
C GLU A 301 -6.05 -18.57 -1.17
N GLN A 302 -5.51 -18.57 0.05
CA GLN A 302 -5.27 -19.79 0.83
C GLN A 302 -6.48 -20.12 1.69
N HIS A 303 -6.95 -19.15 2.47
CA HIS A 303 -8.08 -19.36 3.39
C HIS A 303 -9.44 -19.15 2.72
N LYS A 304 -9.51 -18.34 1.65
CA LYS A 304 -10.74 -18.02 0.88
C LYS A 304 -11.86 -17.39 1.71
N ILE A 305 -11.52 -16.77 2.83
CA ILE A 305 -12.47 -16.19 3.79
C ILE A 305 -12.75 -14.70 3.59
N VAL A 306 -12.14 -14.07 2.60
CA VAL A 306 -12.39 -12.69 2.19
C VAL A 306 -12.55 -12.58 0.69
N THR A 307 -13.24 -11.54 0.21
CA THR A 307 -13.43 -11.26 -1.20
C THR A 307 -12.15 -10.73 -1.85
N TYR A 308 -12.19 -10.42 -3.16
CA TYR A 308 -11.02 -9.97 -3.90
C TYR A 308 -10.34 -8.77 -3.26
N PRO A 309 -9.02 -8.82 -3.00
CA PRO A 309 -8.34 -7.87 -2.13
C PRO A 309 -7.96 -6.53 -2.77
N ARG A 310 -7.93 -6.43 -4.12
CA ARG A 310 -7.44 -5.24 -4.83
C ARG A 310 -8.59 -4.46 -5.43
N THR A 311 -9.30 -3.76 -4.59
CA THR A 311 -10.44 -2.91 -4.97
C THR A 311 -10.28 -1.50 -4.45
N ASP A 312 -10.82 -0.53 -5.18
CA ASP A 312 -10.98 0.87 -4.79
C ASP A 312 -12.41 1.19 -4.34
N SER A 313 -13.33 0.21 -4.48
CA SER A 313 -14.71 0.39 -4.06
C SER A 313 -14.90 0.06 -2.57
N ARG A 314 -15.71 0.89 -1.92
CA ARG A 314 -16.19 0.71 -0.55
C ARG A 314 -17.67 0.31 -0.50
N TYR A 315 -18.24 -0.07 -1.66
CA TYR A 315 -19.65 -0.43 -1.82
C TYR A 315 -19.78 -1.88 -2.27
N LEU A 316 -20.94 -2.46 -1.99
CA LEU A 316 -21.31 -3.82 -2.38
C LEU A 316 -22.29 -3.78 -3.55
N SER A 317 -22.27 -4.82 -4.38
CA SER A 317 -23.17 -4.92 -5.54
C SER A 317 -24.52 -5.50 -5.17
N SER A 318 -25.53 -5.11 -5.93
CA SER A 318 -26.92 -5.52 -5.69
C SER A 318 -27.17 -7.02 -5.81
N ASP A 319 -26.38 -7.73 -6.64
CA ASP A 319 -26.44 -9.19 -6.81
C ASP A 319 -25.99 -9.97 -5.58
N MET A 320 -25.29 -9.31 -4.61
CA MET A 320 -24.80 -9.94 -3.39
C MET A 320 -25.78 -9.88 -2.22
N THR A 321 -26.83 -9.10 -2.32
CA THR A 321 -27.76 -8.85 -1.20
C THR A 321 -28.34 -10.12 -0.59
N ASP A 322 -28.65 -11.12 -1.45
CA ASP A 322 -29.18 -12.41 -1.03
C ASP A 322 -28.18 -13.25 -0.22
N THR A 323 -26.88 -12.98 -0.36
CA THR A 323 -25.79 -13.71 0.32
C THR A 323 -25.40 -13.12 1.67
N PHE A 324 -25.89 -11.92 2.04
CA PHE A 324 -25.43 -11.24 3.26
C PHE A 324 -25.73 -12.01 4.54
N LYS A 325 -26.88 -12.67 4.62
CA LYS A 325 -27.21 -13.52 5.79
C LYS A 325 -26.30 -14.73 5.90
N GLU A 326 -25.96 -15.37 4.79
CA GLU A 326 -25.04 -16.49 4.75
C GLU A 326 -23.65 -16.06 5.19
N ARG A 327 -23.15 -14.92 4.68
CA ARG A 327 -21.84 -14.33 5.09
C ARG A 327 -21.84 -13.94 6.56
N LEU A 328 -22.92 -13.36 7.09
CA LEU A 328 -23.04 -13.08 8.53
C LEU A 328 -23.04 -14.37 9.35
N SER A 329 -23.63 -15.45 8.86
CA SER A 329 -23.62 -16.74 9.50
C SER A 329 -22.21 -17.36 9.54
N SER A 330 -21.46 -17.27 8.44
CA SER A 330 -20.09 -17.76 8.35
C SER A 330 -19.12 -17.02 9.29
N VAL A 331 -19.35 -15.73 9.49
CA VAL A 331 -18.57 -14.88 10.42
C VAL A 331 -18.99 -15.09 11.88
N ALA A 332 -20.18 -15.62 12.19
CA ALA A 332 -20.74 -15.74 13.53
C ALA A 332 -20.03 -16.79 14.41
N VAL A 333 -18.70 -16.75 14.48
CA VAL A 333 -17.82 -17.65 15.26
C VAL A 333 -17.00 -16.85 16.29
N GLY A 334 -16.60 -17.51 17.37
CA GLY A 334 -15.75 -16.91 18.41
C GLY A 334 -16.25 -15.54 18.87
N PRO A 335 -15.39 -14.50 18.86
CA PRO A 335 -15.73 -13.16 19.36
C PRO A 335 -16.79 -12.42 18.51
N TYR A 336 -17.04 -12.87 17.28
CA TYR A 336 -18.00 -12.24 16.37
C TYR A 336 -19.42 -12.79 16.55
N ALA A 337 -19.57 -13.98 17.17
CA ALA A 337 -20.88 -14.62 17.34
C ALA A 337 -21.91 -13.73 18.07
N PRO A 338 -21.58 -13.08 19.21
CA PRO A 338 -22.54 -12.20 19.91
C PRO A 338 -22.90 -10.96 19.10
N LEU A 339 -22.06 -10.54 18.16
CA LEU A 339 -22.28 -9.38 17.30
C LEU A 339 -23.12 -9.70 16.06
N ALA A 340 -22.87 -10.85 15.42
CA ALA A 340 -23.55 -11.23 14.17
C ALA A 340 -24.91 -11.93 14.40
N ARG A 341 -25.05 -12.78 15.44
CA ARG A 341 -26.28 -13.53 15.68
C ARG A 341 -27.56 -12.69 15.84
N PRO A 342 -27.54 -11.52 16.51
CA PRO A 342 -28.73 -10.66 16.58
C PRO A 342 -29.22 -10.20 15.21
N LEU A 343 -28.30 -9.92 14.28
CA LEU A 343 -28.63 -9.51 12.91
C LEU A 343 -29.29 -10.63 12.09
N LEU A 344 -28.93 -11.88 12.35
CA LEU A 344 -29.49 -13.04 11.63
C LEU A 344 -30.98 -13.29 11.95
N ARG A 345 -31.45 -12.83 13.12
CA ARG A 345 -32.84 -13.01 13.58
C ARG A 345 -33.82 -12.06 12.88
N ASN A 346 -33.33 -10.95 12.34
CA ASN A 346 -34.14 -9.88 11.77
C ASN A 346 -33.89 -9.72 10.26
N ALA A 347 -34.75 -8.94 9.59
CA ALA A 347 -34.49 -8.47 8.25
C ALA A 347 -33.33 -7.45 8.29
N LEU A 348 -32.35 -7.62 7.42
CA LEU A 348 -31.23 -6.68 7.32
C LEU A 348 -31.70 -5.37 6.69
N LYS A 349 -31.30 -4.26 7.26
CA LYS A 349 -31.47 -2.93 6.65
C LYS A 349 -30.34 -2.69 5.66
N ILE A 350 -30.67 -2.66 4.40
CA ILE A 350 -29.72 -2.44 3.30
C ILE A 350 -30.08 -1.12 2.64
N ASP A 351 -29.18 -0.18 2.66
CA ASP A 351 -29.34 1.14 2.06
C ASP A 351 -28.26 1.42 0.99
N LYS A 352 -28.31 2.60 0.39
CA LYS A 352 -27.34 3.04 -0.63
C LYS A 352 -25.92 3.27 -0.08
N ARG A 353 -25.73 3.31 1.24
CA ARG A 353 -24.39 3.34 1.84
C ARG A 353 -23.72 1.98 1.82
N ILE A 354 -24.48 0.90 1.76
CA ILE A 354 -23.99 -0.47 1.70
C ILE A 354 -23.91 -0.95 0.26
N VAL A 355 -25.01 -0.76 -0.50
CA VAL A 355 -25.17 -1.28 -1.86
C VAL A 355 -25.41 -0.14 -2.84
N ASP A 356 -24.45 0.08 -3.73
CA ASP A 356 -24.56 1.07 -4.82
C ASP A 356 -23.71 0.64 -6.01
N ASP A 357 -24.33 0.00 -7.01
CA ASP A 357 -23.66 -0.48 -8.22
C ASP A 357 -22.96 0.65 -9.01
N SER A 358 -23.45 1.89 -8.90
CA SER A 358 -22.84 3.04 -9.58
C SER A 358 -21.49 3.47 -9.02
N LYS A 359 -21.15 2.98 -7.83
CA LYS A 359 -19.88 3.25 -7.11
C LYS A 359 -18.88 2.10 -7.19
N ILE A 360 -19.17 1.10 -8.01
CA ILE A 360 -18.31 -0.06 -8.23
C ILE A 360 -17.73 0.04 -9.63
N SER A 361 -16.40 0.07 -9.73
CA SER A 361 -15.67 0.04 -11.00
C SER A 361 -15.49 -1.41 -11.49
N ASP A 362 -14.52 -2.09 -10.89
CA ASP A 362 -14.09 -3.45 -11.27
C ASP A 362 -14.52 -4.50 -10.25
N HIS A 363 -14.40 -4.16 -8.96
CA HIS A 363 -14.68 -5.06 -7.85
C HIS A 363 -15.40 -4.31 -6.73
N HIS A 364 -16.29 -5.01 -6.04
CA HIS A 364 -16.93 -4.52 -4.82
C HIS A 364 -15.95 -4.50 -3.64
N ALA A 365 -16.38 -3.95 -2.52
CA ALA A 365 -15.60 -3.83 -1.29
C ALA A 365 -15.10 -5.18 -0.75
N ILE A 366 -14.07 -5.12 0.11
CA ILE A 366 -13.50 -6.27 0.81
C ILE A 366 -14.41 -6.63 2.00
N ILE A 367 -14.99 -7.81 1.95
CA ILE A 367 -15.86 -8.37 2.99
C ILE A 367 -15.57 -9.86 3.19
N PRO A 368 -16.04 -10.50 4.28
CA PRO A 368 -15.99 -11.95 4.43
C PRO A 368 -16.77 -12.66 3.33
N THR A 369 -16.34 -13.88 2.99
CA THR A 369 -17.06 -14.81 2.09
C THR A 369 -18.08 -15.65 2.86
N GLU A 370 -18.74 -16.55 2.17
CA GLU A 370 -19.63 -17.57 2.73
C GLU A 370 -18.89 -18.72 3.45
N GLU A 371 -17.54 -18.77 3.29
CA GLU A 371 -16.72 -19.82 3.91
C GLU A 371 -16.61 -19.58 5.43
N ILE A 372 -16.83 -20.65 6.20
CA ILE A 372 -16.74 -20.61 7.66
C ILE A 372 -15.27 -20.45 8.08
N VAL A 373 -14.99 -19.39 8.82
CA VAL A 373 -13.63 -19.13 9.28
C VAL A 373 -13.22 -20.04 10.44
N SER A 374 -12.06 -20.69 10.30
CA SER A 374 -11.37 -21.35 11.39
C SER A 374 -10.32 -20.43 12.00
N LEU A 375 -10.69 -19.68 13.06
CA LEU A 375 -9.79 -18.70 13.68
C LEU A 375 -8.48 -19.33 14.20
N ASN A 376 -8.49 -20.60 14.57
CA ASN A 376 -7.31 -21.29 15.07
C ASN A 376 -6.30 -21.64 13.95
N ALA A 377 -6.74 -21.71 12.71
CA ALA A 377 -5.88 -21.93 11.55
C ALA A 377 -5.16 -20.65 11.07
N LEU A 378 -5.59 -19.47 11.53
CA LEU A 378 -5.01 -18.20 11.16
C LEU A 378 -3.80 -17.85 12.03
N THR A 379 -2.76 -17.31 11.44
CA THR A 379 -1.66 -16.68 12.17
C THR A 379 -2.14 -15.44 12.92
N THR A 380 -1.31 -14.92 13.81
CA THR A 380 -1.64 -13.70 14.58
C THR A 380 -1.95 -12.51 13.68
N ASP A 381 -1.16 -12.28 12.63
CA ASP A 381 -1.35 -11.16 11.71
C ASP A 381 -2.59 -11.37 10.82
N GLU A 382 -2.85 -12.59 10.37
CA GLU A 382 -4.06 -12.95 9.63
C GLU A 382 -5.32 -12.73 10.48
N ARG A 383 -5.30 -13.11 11.78
CA ARG A 383 -6.41 -12.83 12.70
C ARG A 383 -6.65 -11.34 12.89
N LYS A 384 -5.58 -10.55 13.10
CA LYS A 384 -5.68 -9.10 13.25
C LYS A 384 -6.33 -8.45 12.04
N LEU A 385 -5.91 -8.85 10.84
CA LEU A 385 -6.45 -8.28 9.61
C LEU A 385 -7.89 -8.75 9.35
N TYR A 386 -8.17 -10.02 9.60
CA TYR A 386 -9.53 -10.56 9.50
C TYR A 386 -10.48 -9.90 10.51
N ASP A 387 -10.02 -9.60 11.74
CA ASP A 387 -10.82 -8.88 12.75
C ASP A 387 -11.29 -7.50 12.25
N LEU A 388 -10.40 -6.74 11.60
CA LEU A 388 -10.79 -5.47 10.98
C LEU A 388 -11.92 -5.68 9.96
N ILE A 389 -11.74 -6.63 9.04
CA ILE A 389 -12.69 -6.89 7.95
C ILE A 389 -14.03 -7.39 8.49
N ALA A 390 -14.00 -8.36 9.42
CA ALA A 390 -15.19 -8.96 9.99
C ALA A 390 -16.04 -7.93 10.78
N ARG A 391 -15.39 -7.15 11.67
CA ARG A 391 -16.08 -6.10 12.43
C ARG A 391 -16.64 -5.01 11.53
N ARG A 392 -15.89 -4.58 10.52
CA ARG A 392 -16.35 -3.59 9.55
C ARG A 392 -17.58 -4.10 8.80
N PHE A 393 -17.59 -5.34 8.36
CA PHE A 393 -18.74 -5.95 7.67
C PHE A 393 -19.97 -6.05 8.59
N ILE A 394 -19.80 -6.52 9.83
CA ILE A 394 -20.89 -6.62 10.78
C ILE A 394 -21.48 -5.24 11.08
N SER A 395 -20.63 -4.21 11.25
CA SER A 395 -21.06 -2.85 11.57
C SER A 395 -21.94 -2.19 10.51
N LEU A 396 -21.86 -2.63 9.23
CA LEU A 396 -22.69 -2.13 8.15
C LEU A 396 -24.19 -2.31 8.42
N PHE A 397 -24.57 -3.33 9.20
CA PHE A 397 -25.96 -3.70 9.44
C PHE A 397 -26.50 -3.22 10.80
N TYR A 398 -25.66 -2.49 11.56
CA TYR A 398 -26.06 -1.87 12.81
C TYR A 398 -26.64 -0.47 12.56
N PRO A 399 -27.52 0.02 13.48
CA PRO A 399 -28.06 1.37 13.37
C PRO A 399 -26.96 2.43 13.51
N PRO A 400 -27.20 3.66 13.08
CA PRO A 400 -26.29 4.78 13.36
C PRO A 400 -26.06 4.95 14.86
N ALA A 401 -24.88 5.39 15.25
CA ALA A 401 -24.64 5.84 16.62
C ALA A 401 -25.31 7.21 16.84
N THR A 402 -25.97 7.38 17.96
CA THR A 402 -26.74 8.60 18.29
C THR A 402 -26.14 9.28 19.51
N TYR A 403 -25.92 10.58 19.41
CA TYR A 403 -25.31 11.42 20.42
C TYR A 403 -26.21 12.61 20.73
N ASP A 404 -26.38 12.90 22.01
CA ASP A 404 -26.86 14.21 22.45
C ASP A 404 -25.65 15.13 22.64
N THR A 405 -25.60 16.20 21.86
CA THR A 405 -24.55 17.23 21.94
C THR A 405 -25.13 18.49 22.53
N VAL A 406 -24.46 19.02 23.53
CA VAL A 406 -24.83 20.29 24.20
C VAL A 406 -23.67 21.27 23.98
N GLN A 407 -23.96 22.40 23.36
CA GLN A 407 -23.00 23.50 23.21
C GLN A 407 -23.50 24.66 24.04
N VAL A 408 -22.62 25.19 24.90
CA VAL A 408 -22.93 26.30 25.83
C VAL A 408 -21.97 27.45 25.53
N ILE A 409 -22.53 28.63 25.37
CA ILE A 409 -21.76 29.89 25.30
C ILE A 409 -22.01 30.63 26.60
N ILE A 410 -20.94 31.03 27.25
CA ILE A 410 -20.93 31.69 28.55
C ILE A 410 -20.18 33.01 28.38
N GLU A 411 -20.69 34.07 28.97
CA GLU A 411 -20.09 35.38 28.98
C GLU A 411 -19.65 35.76 30.40
N ALA A 412 -18.41 36.19 30.54
CA ALA A 412 -17.86 36.69 31.80
C ALA A 412 -16.87 37.83 31.54
N ALA A 413 -17.02 38.95 32.24
CA ALA A 413 -16.19 40.16 32.09
C ALA A 413 -16.06 40.67 30.62
N GLY A 414 -17.08 40.47 29.77
CA GLY A 414 -17.09 40.85 28.36
C GLY A 414 -16.46 39.85 27.43
N GLU A 415 -15.97 38.71 27.94
CA GLU A 415 -15.29 37.65 27.17
C GLU A 415 -16.20 36.44 27.01
N GLN A 416 -15.97 35.66 25.90
CA GLN A 416 -16.76 34.47 25.61
C GLN A 416 -16.00 33.20 25.99
N PHE A 417 -16.73 32.28 26.61
CA PHE A 417 -16.27 30.94 26.99
C PHE A 417 -17.20 29.89 26.41
N HIS A 418 -16.64 28.84 25.88
CA HIS A 418 -17.36 27.75 25.23
C HIS A 418 -17.22 26.47 26.07
N ALA A 419 -18.34 25.81 26.32
CA ALA A 419 -18.37 24.46 26.88
C ALA A 419 -19.12 23.53 25.92
N LYS A 420 -18.66 22.32 25.83
CA LYS A 420 -19.28 21.27 24.99
C LYS A 420 -19.45 20.00 25.82
N GLY A 421 -20.63 19.42 25.74
CA GLY A 421 -20.93 18.12 26.29
C GLY A 421 -21.39 17.18 25.15
N VAL A 422 -20.95 15.93 25.21
CA VAL A 422 -21.41 14.86 24.33
C VAL A 422 -21.80 13.68 25.19
N THR A 423 -23.01 13.16 24.99
CA THR A 423 -23.50 11.98 25.67
C THR A 423 -23.94 10.96 24.62
N ILE A 424 -23.41 9.76 24.69
CA ILE A 424 -23.83 8.66 23.83
C ILE A 424 -25.21 8.23 24.26
N LYS A 425 -26.21 8.36 23.39
CA LYS A 425 -27.61 7.93 23.61
C LYS A 425 -27.79 6.49 23.16
N ASP A 426 -27.24 6.15 22.00
CA ASP A 426 -27.19 4.80 21.46
C ASP A 426 -25.84 4.61 20.77
N SER A 427 -25.08 3.61 21.17
CA SER A 427 -23.79 3.29 20.58
C SER A 427 -23.89 2.76 19.14
N GLY A 428 -25.07 2.25 18.74
CA GLY A 428 -25.31 1.76 17.38
C GLY A 428 -24.20 0.85 16.87
N TRP A 429 -23.67 1.15 15.67
CA TRP A 429 -22.58 0.38 15.06
C TRP A 429 -21.27 0.38 15.86
N ARG A 430 -21.02 1.37 16.71
CA ARG A 430 -19.81 1.44 17.56
C ARG A 430 -19.74 0.30 18.57
N ALA A 431 -20.89 -0.27 18.97
CA ALA A 431 -20.96 -1.43 19.84
C ALA A 431 -20.20 -2.66 19.28
N VAL A 432 -20.03 -2.75 17.94
CA VAL A 432 -19.25 -3.81 17.28
C VAL A 432 -17.75 -3.75 17.64
N TYR A 433 -17.24 -2.56 17.93
CA TYR A 433 -15.84 -2.33 18.26
C TYR A 433 -15.58 -2.30 19.77
N GLY A 434 -16.60 -2.08 20.60
CA GLY A 434 -16.49 -1.95 22.06
C GLY A 434 -15.49 -0.84 22.43
N ASP A 435 -14.70 -1.07 23.49
CA ASP A 435 -13.70 -0.10 23.97
C ASP A 435 -12.49 0.07 23.02
N GLN A 436 -12.45 -0.68 21.90
CA GLN A 436 -11.34 -0.60 20.93
C GLN A 436 -11.50 0.56 19.95
N TRP A 437 -12.64 1.24 19.95
CA TRP A 437 -12.84 2.43 19.14
C TRP A 437 -12.24 3.63 19.87
N ASN A 438 -11.04 4.04 19.47
CA ASN A 438 -10.42 5.27 19.94
C ASN A 438 -10.73 6.37 18.92
N GLU A 439 -11.35 7.44 19.37
CA GLU A 439 -11.67 8.64 18.58
C GLU A 439 -10.40 9.36 18.05
N GLU A 440 -9.23 9.07 18.65
CA GLU A 440 -7.92 9.61 18.23
C GLU A 440 -7.50 9.18 16.81
N ASP A 441 -8.11 8.13 16.25
CA ASP A 441 -7.77 7.62 14.94
C ASP A 441 -8.33 8.46 13.77
N GLU A 442 -9.30 9.35 14.01
CA GLU A 442 -9.91 10.19 12.98
C GLU A 442 -9.11 11.49 12.69
N ASP A 443 -8.29 11.96 13.66
CA ASP A 443 -7.67 13.29 13.60
C ASP A 443 -6.36 13.39 12.80
N GLU A 444 -5.77 12.29 12.36
CA GLU A 444 -4.49 12.34 11.63
C GLU A 444 -4.60 12.71 10.14
N GLU A 445 -5.79 12.87 9.58
CA GLU A 445 -6.00 12.98 8.13
C GLU A 445 -6.22 14.36 7.55
N THR A 446 -6.41 15.38 8.36
CA THR A 446 -6.65 16.72 7.83
C THR A 446 -5.39 17.57 7.83
N ASP A 447 -4.66 17.52 6.72
CA ASP A 447 -3.75 18.59 6.27
C ASP A 447 -4.61 19.86 5.97
N SER A 448 -5.04 20.54 6.99
CA SER A 448 -5.77 21.78 6.82
C SER A 448 -5.09 22.91 7.59
N HIS A 449 -4.21 23.63 6.91
CA HIS A 449 -3.80 24.98 7.34
C HIS A 449 -4.98 25.97 7.42
N HIS A 450 -6.21 25.55 7.07
CA HIS A 450 -7.37 26.47 7.01
C HIS A 450 -8.70 25.91 7.59
N ARG A 451 -8.71 24.79 8.31
CA ARG A 451 -9.94 24.29 8.99
C ARG A 451 -9.66 23.78 10.39
N SER A 452 -8.96 24.55 11.18
CA SER A 452 -8.56 24.19 12.54
C SER A 452 -9.60 24.44 13.61
N SER A 453 -10.79 24.95 13.30
CA SER A 453 -11.70 25.37 14.39
C SER A 453 -12.92 24.49 14.62
N GLU A 454 -13.30 23.59 13.71
CA GLU A 454 -14.59 22.92 13.90
C GLU A 454 -14.60 21.37 13.95
N ARG A 455 -13.53 20.66 13.58
CA ARG A 455 -13.54 19.19 13.55
C ARG A 455 -12.49 18.47 14.40
N GLY A 456 -11.36 19.06 14.70
CA GLY A 456 -10.23 18.39 15.38
C GLY A 456 -10.09 18.66 16.88
N ALA A 457 -10.81 19.64 17.42
CA ALA A 457 -10.80 19.95 18.86
C ALA A 457 -11.98 19.34 19.64
N ASP A 458 -12.81 18.56 18.97
CA ASP A 458 -14.19 18.33 19.41
C ASP A 458 -14.37 17.24 20.46
N HIS A 459 -13.35 16.42 20.72
CA HIS A 459 -13.48 15.31 21.68
C HIS A 459 -12.50 15.34 22.88
N ARG A 460 -11.45 16.17 22.82
CA ARG A 460 -10.57 16.38 23.97
C ARG A 460 -11.20 17.36 24.96
N GLY A 461 -12.04 16.87 25.82
CA GLY A 461 -12.68 17.69 26.84
C GLY A 461 -14.19 17.58 26.85
N THR A 462 -14.74 16.51 26.26
CA THR A 462 -16.18 16.23 26.43
C THR A 462 -16.47 15.90 27.87
N GLN A 463 -17.11 16.83 28.52
CA GLN A 463 -17.63 16.65 29.88
C GLN A 463 -19.12 16.30 29.82
N LYS A 464 -19.62 15.61 30.84
CA LYS A 464 -21.05 15.46 31.04
C LYS A 464 -21.56 16.76 31.63
N LEU A 465 -22.25 17.57 30.81
CA LEU A 465 -22.80 18.83 31.25
C LEU A 465 -24.07 18.60 32.08
N PRO A 466 -24.28 19.36 33.18
CA PRO A 466 -25.52 19.36 33.92
C PRO A 466 -26.67 19.99 33.10
N GLU A 467 -27.89 19.95 33.60
CA GLU A 467 -28.97 20.73 33.01
C GLU A 467 -28.72 22.22 33.22
N LEU A 468 -28.52 22.93 32.11
CA LEU A 468 -28.21 24.37 32.08
C LEU A 468 -29.34 25.12 31.41
N LYS A 469 -29.64 26.32 31.95
CA LYS A 469 -30.67 27.24 31.42
C LYS A 469 -30.01 28.51 30.90
N GLN A 470 -30.49 29.00 29.78
CA GLN A 470 -30.09 30.31 29.27
C GLN A 470 -30.48 31.40 30.26
N GLY A 471 -29.58 32.36 30.53
CA GLY A 471 -29.74 33.41 31.53
C GLY A 471 -29.26 33.05 32.92
N GLU A 472 -28.96 31.79 33.23
CA GLU A 472 -28.38 31.34 34.48
C GLU A 472 -27.01 31.96 34.71
N SER A 473 -26.71 32.40 35.92
CA SER A 473 -25.41 32.94 36.33
C SER A 473 -24.76 32.02 37.37
N LYS A 474 -23.48 31.74 37.20
CA LYS A 474 -22.67 30.92 38.10
C LYS A 474 -21.41 31.67 38.51
N MET A 475 -20.97 31.47 39.74
CA MET A 475 -19.70 32.04 40.19
C MET A 475 -18.53 31.31 39.57
N ILE A 476 -17.52 32.04 39.15
CA ILE A 476 -16.25 31.47 38.70
C ILE A 476 -15.52 30.98 39.96
N ALA A 477 -15.39 29.67 40.10
CA ALA A 477 -14.69 29.06 41.23
C ALA A 477 -13.16 29.26 41.07
N ARG A 478 -12.65 29.10 39.86
CA ARG A 478 -11.23 29.36 39.52
C ARG A 478 -11.03 29.54 38.02
N CYS A 479 -9.97 30.26 37.70
CA CYS A 479 -9.40 30.31 36.35
C CYS A 479 -8.22 29.35 36.26
N VAL A 480 -8.09 28.65 35.13
CA VAL A 480 -7.01 27.72 34.89
C VAL A 480 -6.28 28.14 33.59
N VAL A 481 -5.07 28.62 33.74
CA VAL A 481 -4.18 28.93 32.61
C VAL A 481 -3.32 27.74 32.32
N LYS A 482 -3.30 27.28 31.06
CA LYS A 482 -2.40 26.20 30.58
C LYS A 482 -1.47 26.76 29.54
N ALA A 483 -0.16 26.61 29.78
CA ALA A 483 0.84 26.91 28.77
C ALA A 483 0.93 25.79 27.75
N GLY A 484 1.04 26.16 26.49
CA GLY A 484 1.25 25.26 25.36
C GLY A 484 2.30 25.80 24.42
N ARG A 485 2.72 24.98 23.49
CA ARG A 485 3.66 25.35 22.44
C ARG A 485 3.18 24.81 21.12
N THR A 486 3.17 25.64 20.07
CA THR A 486 2.84 25.16 18.74
C THR A 486 3.85 24.13 18.27
N MET A 487 3.38 23.07 17.60
CA MET A 487 4.20 21.96 17.14
C MET A 487 4.24 21.95 15.62
N PRO A 488 5.38 21.54 15.03
CA PRO A 488 5.43 21.35 13.57
C PRO A 488 4.47 20.25 13.13
N PRO A 489 4.07 20.23 11.85
CA PRO A 489 3.25 19.15 11.32
C PRO A 489 3.97 17.80 11.50
N LYS A 490 3.21 16.75 11.78
CA LYS A 490 3.76 15.39 11.93
C LYS A 490 4.30 14.89 10.59
N ARG A 491 5.36 14.08 10.63
CA ARG A 491 5.84 13.34 9.46
C ARG A 491 4.80 12.33 9.01
N TYR A 492 4.84 11.98 7.74
CA TYR A 492 3.93 10.98 7.20
C TYR A 492 4.17 9.61 7.83
N THR A 493 3.08 8.96 8.26
CA THR A 493 2.99 7.52 8.41
C THR A 493 2.70 6.89 7.03
N GLU A 494 2.78 5.56 6.89
CA GLU A 494 2.32 4.95 5.64
C GLU A 494 0.83 5.20 5.40
N ALA A 495 0.01 5.18 6.46
CA ALA A 495 -1.41 5.52 6.38
C ALA A 495 -1.63 6.94 5.82
N ALA A 496 -0.95 7.94 6.37
CA ALA A 496 -1.07 9.32 5.92
C ALA A 496 -0.55 9.51 4.48
N LEU A 497 0.55 8.84 4.10
CA LEU A 497 1.06 8.89 2.73
C LEU A 497 0.09 8.24 1.74
N LEU A 498 -0.52 7.09 2.08
CA LEU A 498 -1.54 6.44 1.25
C LEU A 498 -2.74 7.36 1.02
N SER A 499 -3.21 8.07 2.05
CA SER A 499 -4.29 9.07 1.91
C SER A 499 -3.91 10.18 0.94
N GLN A 500 -2.69 10.70 1.04
CA GLN A 500 -2.22 11.74 0.12
C GLN A 500 -2.06 11.21 -1.31
N MET A 501 -1.53 9.99 -1.49
CA MET A 501 -1.44 9.35 -2.79
C MET A 501 -2.83 9.18 -3.42
N GLU A 502 -3.82 8.78 -2.63
CA GLU A 502 -5.21 8.64 -3.09
C GLU A 502 -5.82 9.97 -3.50
N LYS A 503 -5.74 10.98 -2.62
CA LYS A 503 -6.23 12.34 -2.86
C LYS A 503 -5.69 12.95 -4.15
N HIS A 504 -4.44 12.66 -4.48
CA HIS A 504 -3.75 13.17 -5.68
C HIS A 504 -3.73 12.18 -6.85
N SER A 505 -4.49 11.09 -6.80
CA SER A 505 -4.56 10.06 -7.85
C SER A 505 -3.19 9.46 -8.20
N LEU A 506 -2.28 9.38 -7.23
CA LEU A 506 -0.95 8.77 -7.38
C LEU A 506 -1.03 7.26 -7.23
N GLY A 507 -0.91 6.55 -8.34
CA GLY A 507 -1.01 5.10 -8.38
C GLY A 507 -2.43 4.57 -8.14
N THR A 508 -2.61 3.28 -8.37
CA THR A 508 -3.85 2.56 -8.06
C THR A 508 -3.75 1.90 -6.67
N PRO A 509 -4.84 1.49 -6.03
CA PRO A 509 -4.78 0.74 -4.77
C PRO A 509 -3.80 -0.43 -4.82
N ALA A 510 -3.78 -1.17 -5.93
CA ALA A 510 -2.88 -2.30 -6.13
C ALA A 510 -1.39 -1.94 -6.18
N THR A 511 -1.03 -0.71 -6.57
CA THR A 511 0.36 -0.30 -6.82
C THR A 511 0.96 0.60 -5.74
N ARG A 512 0.13 1.30 -4.94
CA ARG A 512 0.62 2.26 -3.92
C ARG A 512 1.58 1.63 -2.92
N ALA A 513 1.24 0.45 -2.40
CA ALA A 513 2.10 -0.28 -1.46
C ALA A 513 3.46 -0.64 -2.06
N ASP A 514 3.49 -1.07 -3.33
CA ASP A 514 4.73 -1.42 -4.03
C ASP A 514 5.58 -0.18 -4.33
N ILE A 515 4.95 0.97 -4.57
CA ILE A 515 5.65 2.24 -4.77
C ILE A 515 6.33 2.68 -3.46
N ILE A 516 5.64 2.61 -2.33
CA ILE A 516 6.24 2.90 -1.00
C ILE A 516 7.42 1.96 -0.75
N GLU A 517 7.24 0.66 -0.99
CA GLU A 517 8.31 -0.33 -0.81
C GLU A 517 9.49 -0.09 -1.76
N LYS A 518 9.23 0.35 -2.99
CA LYS A 518 10.26 0.72 -3.95
C LYS A 518 11.06 1.93 -3.48
N LEU A 519 10.40 2.96 -2.91
CA LEU A 519 11.08 4.11 -2.32
C LEU A 519 11.99 3.70 -1.15
N VAL A 520 11.53 2.77 -0.29
CA VAL A 520 12.34 2.21 0.82
C VAL A 520 13.51 1.38 0.27
N SER A 521 13.24 0.46 -0.67
CA SER A 521 14.26 -0.45 -1.20
C SER A 521 15.32 0.25 -2.05
N SER A 522 14.98 1.40 -2.65
CA SER A 522 15.93 2.28 -3.37
C SER A 522 16.70 3.22 -2.45
N ASP A 523 16.49 3.14 -1.13
CA ASP A 523 17.13 3.97 -0.13
C ASP A 523 16.87 5.48 -0.30
N THR A 524 15.72 5.84 -0.89
CA THR A 524 15.28 7.23 -1.00
C THR A 524 14.45 7.68 0.21
N ILE A 525 13.82 6.73 0.89
CA ILE A 525 13.17 6.92 2.20
C ILE A 525 13.54 5.79 3.15
N GLU A 526 13.39 6.02 4.45
CA GLU A 526 13.56 5.02 5.50
C GLU A 526 12.40 5.04 6.49
N ARG A 527 12.13 3.90 7.12
CA ARG A 527 11.16 3.78 8.22
C ARG A 527 11.86 4.01 9.56
N LYS A 528 11.40 4.97 10.35
CA LYS A 528 11.83 5.18 11.74
C LYS A 528 10.60 5.13 12.66
N GLY A 529 10.46 4.02 13.38
CA GLY A 529 9.19 3.71 14.05
C GLY A 529 8.04 3.61 13.02
N ASN A 530 6.95 4.31 13.28
CA ASN A 530 5.79 4.34 12.36
C ASN A 530 5.87 5.46 11.30
N HIS A 531 6.94 6.27 11.29
CA HIS A 531 7.08 7.40 10.38
C HIS A 531 8.05 7.12 9.23
N LEU A 532 7.77 7.75 8.10
CA LEU A 532 8.59 7.72 6.90
C LEU A 532 9.49 8.97 6.87
N HIS A 533 10.76 8.77 6.63
CA HIS A 533 11.77 9.82 6.56
C HIS A 533 12.48 9.79 5.21
N PRO A 534 12.51 10.90 4.45
CA PRO A 534 13.40 11.00 3.31
C PRO A 534 14.85 10.86 3.74
N THR A 535 15.64 10.16 2.95
CA THR A 535 17.10 10.06 3.14
C THR A 535 17.81 11.21 2.43
N GLY A 536 19.12 11.35 2.66
CA GLY A 536 19.95 12.29 1.90
C GLY A 536 19.95 12.00 0.40
N LYS A 537 19.81 10.70 0.00
CA LYS A 537 19.62 10.31 -1.41
C LYS A 537 18.30 10.79 -1.95
N GLY A 538 17.22 10.62 -1.19
CA GLY A 538 15.89 11.08 -1.57
C GLY A 538 15.83 12.60 -1.74
N ALA A 539 16.44 13.35 -0.82
CA ALA A 539 16.51 14.82 -0.89
C ALA A 539 17.22 15.26 -2.18
N GLN A 540 18.40 14.71 -2.45
CA GLN A 540 19.16 15.04 -3.66
C GLN A 540 18.40 14.63 -4.94
N LEU A 541 17.76 13.46 -4.96
CA LEU A 541 16.97 13.03 -6.11
C LEU A 541 15.89 14.05 -6.49
N ILE A 542 15.19 14.63 -5.49
CA ILE A 542 14.19 15.68 -5.74
C ILE A 542 14.81 16.96 -6.32
N GLU A 543 16.05 17.30 -5.95
CA GLU A 543 16.77 18.45 -6.52
C GLU A 543 17.20 18.20 -7.97
N LEU A 544 17.51 16.95 -8.33
CA LEU A 544 18.01 16.55 -9.64
C LEU A 544 16.93 16.37 -10.71
N VAL A 545 15.70 16.03 -10.32
CA VAL A 545 14.60 15.84 -11.28
C VAL A 545 13.96 17.17 -11.67
N SER A 546 13.27 17.19 -12.82
CA SER A 546 12.53 18.37 -13.27
C SER A 546 11.44 18.78 -12.27
N PRO A 547 11.14 20.09 -12.12
CA PRO A 547 10.10 20.57 -11.19
C PRO A 547 8.74 19.91 -11.37
N GLU A 548 8.34 19.67 -12.64
CA GLU A 548 7.04 19.06 -12.95
C GLU A 548 6.92 17.63 -12.40
N LEU A 549 8.04 16.88 -12.35
CA LEU A 549 8.02 15.51 -11.85
C LEU A 549 8.02 15.44 -10.30
N ARG A 550 8.32 16.56 -9.61
CA ARG A 550 8.35 16.62 -8.13
C ARG A 550 6.97 16.67 -7.52
N THR A 551 5.96 17.05 -8.29
CA THR A 551 4.62 17.38 -7.81
C THR A 551 3.55 16.45 -8.40
N PRO A 552 2.40 16.28 -7.73
CA PRO A 552 1.33 15.38 -8.20
C PRO A 552 0.59 15.87 -9.45
N GLU A 553 0.66 17.18 -9.77
CA GLU A 553 -0.14 17.82 -10.81
C GLU A 553 0.09 17.22 -12.20
N LEU A 554 1.33 16.82 -12.49
CA LEU A 554 1.66 16.14 -13.75
C LEU A 554 0.85 14.84 -13.88
N THR A 555 0.86 14.02 -12.85
CA THR A 555 0.13 12.75 -12.86
C THR A 555 -1.37 12.95 -12.93
N ALA A 556 -1.91 13.93 -12.20
CA ALA A 556 -3.33 14.26 -12.24
C ALA A 556 -3.76 14.72 -13.65
N ARG A 557 -2.95 15.56 -14.32
CA ARG A 557 -3.18 15.98 -15.71
C ARG A 557 -3.18 14.80 -16.67
N TRP A 558 -2.23 13.88 -16.55
CA TRP A 558 -2.20 12.66 -17.39
C TRP A 558 -3.44 11.79 -17.17
N GLU A 559 -3.83 11.52 -15.93
CA GLU A 559 -5.01 10.69 -15.66
C GLU A 559 -6.29 11.33 -16.21
N GLN A 560 -6.41 12.67 -16.16
CA GLN A 560 -7.54 13.39 -16.80
C GLN A 560 -7.52 13.24 -18.34
N GLN A 561 -6.35 13.34 -18.97
CA GLN A 561 -6.23 13.13 -20.43
C GLN A 561 -6.56 11.68 -20.82
N LEU A 562 -6.05 10.71 -20.06
CA LEU A 562 -6.32 9.29 -20.26
C LEU A 562 -7.81 8.95 -20.06
N GLU A 563 -8.47 9.58 -19.10
CA GLU A 563 -9.91 9.44 -18.90
C GLU A 563 -10.71 10.01 -20.08
N LYS A 564 -10.31 11.18 -20.61
CA LYS A 564 -10.91 11.73 -21.84
C LYS A 564 -10.75 10.79 -23.03
N ILE A 565 -9.58 10.13 -23.19
CA ILE A 565 -9.36 9.13 -24.24
C ILE A 565 -10.31 7.93 -24.03
N ALA A 566 -10.43 7.41 -22.81
CA ALA A 566 -11.31 6.29 -22.50
C ALA A 566 -12.79 6.61 -22.82
N ARG A 567 -13.21 7.85 -22.57
CA ARG A 567 -14.57 8.34 -22.92
C ARG A 567 -14.75 8.74 -24.38
N GLY A 568 -13.68 8.72 -25.18
CA GLY A 568 -13.70 9.13 -26.60
C GLY A 568 -13.76 10.65 -26.82
N GLN A 569 -13.42 11.42 -25.82
CA GLN A 569 -13.33 12.88 -25.84
C GLN A 569 -11.89 13.39 -26.08
N GLY A 570 -10.93 12.49 -26.08
CA GLY A 570 -9.50 12.74 -26.31
C GLY A 570 -8.94 11.85 -27.42
N GLN A 571 -7.77 12.25 -27.96
CA GLN A 571 -7.08 11.51 -28.99
C GLN A 571 -5.74 10.95 -28.46
N PRO A 572 -5.39 9.67 -28.72
CA PRO A 572 -4.13 9.06 -28.30
C PRO A 572 -2.88 9.73 -28.85
N ALA A 573 -2.88 10.10 -30.14
CA ALA A 573 -1.68 10.59 -30.83
C ALA A 573 -1.14 11.91 -30.26
N PRO A 574 -1.96 12.97 -30.05
CA PRO A 574 -1.49 14.19 -29.39
C PRO A 574 -0.94 13.96 -27.98
N PHE A 575 -1.60 13.11 -27.20
CA PHE A 575 -1.11 12.75 -25.87
C PHE A 575 0.29 12.13 -25.92
N LEU A 576 0.49 11.11 -26.76
CA LEU A 576 1.79 10.43 -26.89
C LEU A 576 2.87 11.36 -27.45
N GLN A 577 2.50 12.32 -28.33
CA GLN A 577 3.42 13.34 -28.81
C GLN A 577 3.89 14.27 -27.70
N GLU A 578 2.95 14.74 -26.84
CA GLU A 578 3.29 15.52 -25.64
C GLU A 578 4.25 14.76 -24.72
N ILE A 579 3.99 13.44 -24.50
CA ILE A 579 4.83 12.60 -23.68
C ILE A 579 6.25 12.46 -24.25
N ARG A 580 6.39 12.31 -25.58
CA ARG A 580 7.70 12.24 -26.26
C ARG A 580 8.50 13.54 -26.08
N GLN A 581 7.85 14.67 -26.27
CA GLN A 581 8.48 15.99 -26.08
C GLN A 581 8.89 16.20 -24.61
N MET A 582 8.05 15.77 -23.68
CA MET A 582 8.35 15.83 -22.25
C MET A 582 9.54 14.96 -21.88
N ALA A 583 9.59 13.71 -22.34
CA ALA A 583 10.73 12.80 -22.10
C ALA A 583 12.04 13.38 -22.66
N GLN A 584 12.01 13.95 -23.88
CA GLN A 584 13.14 14.65 -24.47
C GLN A 584 13.59 15.83 -23.59
N SER A 585 12.67 16.73 -23.23
CA SER A 585 12.97 17.90 -22.40
C SER A 585 13.55 17.52 -21.03
N MET A 586 13.02 16.48 -20.39
CA MET A 586 13.51 16.00 -19.10
C MET A 586 14.94 15.44 -19.22
N VAL A 587 15.24 14.67 -20.26
CA VAL A 587 16.59 14.16 -20.51
C VAL A 587 17.57 15.28 -20.80
N ASP A 588 17.19 16.24 -21.64
CA ASP A 588 18.01 17.42 -21.96
C ASP A 588 18.29 18.26 -20.72
N GLY A 589 17.29 18.41 -19.84
CA GLY A 589 17.45 19.07 -18.54
C GLY A 589 18.47 18.38 -17.65
N VAL A 590 18.44 17.04 -17.57
CA VAL A 590 19.44 16.27 -16.82
C VAL A 590 20.82 16.41 -17.46
N LYS A 591 20.95 16.31 -18.81
CA LYS A 591 22.24 16.46 -19.52
C LYS A 591 22.88 17.82 -19.23
N LYS A 592 22.09 18.88 -19.22
CA LYS A 592 22.55 20.29 -19.00
C LYS A 592 22.72 20.67 -17.54
N SER A 593 22.30 19.81 -16.61
CA SER A 593 22.37 20.14 -15.17
C SER A 593 23.81 20.22 -14.68
N ASP A 594 24.13 21.32 -13.99
CA ASP A 594 25.42 21.53 -13.32
C ASP A 594 25.39 21.07 -11.85
N VAL A 595 24.27 20.52 -11.38
CA VAL A 595 24.11 20.02 -10.00
C VAL A 595 24.95 18.77 -9.81
N ASN A 596 25.70 18.69 -8.71
CA ASN A 596 26.52 17.53 -8.38
C ASN A 596 25.79 16.63 -7.37
N TYR A 597 25.72 15.34 -7.67
CA TYR A 597 25.26 14.33 -6.73
C TYR A 597 26.39 13.94 -5.75
N LYS A 598 26.11 13.97 -4.46
CA LYS A 598 27.03 13.53 -3.41
C LYS A 598 26.46 12.28 -2.75
N PRO A 599 27.13 11.11 -2.85
CA PRO A 599 26.65 9.91 -2.16
C PRO A 599 26.46 10.18 -0.66
N HIS A 600 25.28 9.92 -0.14
CA HIS A 600 24.89 10.19 1.26
C HIS A 600 25.40 9.12 2.24
N ASN A 601 25.81 7.97 1.73
CA ASN A 601 26.23 6.78 2.47
C ASN A 601 27.77 6.57 2.42
N VAL A 602 28.51 7.64 2.24
CA VAL A 602 29.98 7.58 2.24
C VAL A 602 30.49 7.24 3.64
N SER A 603 31.19 6.11 3.74
CA SER A 603 31.84 5.66 4.96
C SER A 603 33.17 6.42 5.19
N SER A 604 33.59 6.49 6.44
CA SER A 604 34.95 6.93 6.78
C SER A 604 36.05 5.95 6.35
N SER A 605 35.66 4.72 5.98
CA SER A 605 36.61 3.67 5.55
C SER A 605 37.02 3.86 4.10
N HIS A 606 38.29 3.63 3.80
CA HIS A 606 38.85 3.62 2.45
C HIS A 606 38.95 2.20 1.92
N CYS A 607 38.84 2.06 0.62
CA CYS A 607 39.03 0.79 -0.07
C CYS A 607 40.49 0.36 0.04
N PRO A 608 40.82 -0.85 0.48
CA PRO A 608 42.20 -1.30 0.61
C PRO A 608 42.90 -1.56 -0.74
N GLU A 609 42.15 -1.65 -1.83
CA GLU A 609 42.67 -1.92 -3.16
C GLU A 609 42.95 -0.66 -3.98
N CYS A 610 42.07 0.36 -3.91
CA CYS A 610 42.19 1.58 -4.71
C CYS A 610 42.21 2.89 -3.92
N GLY A 611 42.10 2.85 -2.57
CA GLY A 611 42.13 4.03 -1.72
C GLY A 611 40.87 4.89 -1.73
N THR A 612 39.88 4.63 -2.57
CA THR A 612 38.62 5.40 -2.67
C THR A 612 37.77 5.19 -1.41
N ARG A 613 37.09 6.25 -0.94
CA ARG A 613 36.12 6.13 0.16
C ARG A 613 35.00 5.17 -0.18
N MET A 614 34.76 4.22 0.73
CA MET A 614 33.75 3.17 0.52
C MET A 614 32.34 3.68 0.83
N LEU A 615 31.36 3.13 0.15
CA LEU A 615 29.94 3.38 0.41
C LEU A 615 29.36 2.30 1.31
N GLU A 616 28.56 2.71 2.29
CA GLU A 616 27.80 1.82 3.14
C GLU A 616 26.49 1.43 2.45
N LYS A 617 26.25 0.14 2.22
CA LYS A 617 25.05 -0.39 1.60
C LYS A 617 24.36 -1.41 2.50
N LYS A 618 23.12 -1.12 2.89
CA LYS A 618 22.27 -2.05 3.65
C LYS A 618 21.62 -3.06 2.71
N SER A 619 21.62 -4.32 3.09
CA SER A 619 20.94 -5.40 2.35
C SER A 619 20.22 -6.35 3.34
N LYS A 620 19.39 -7.27 2.81
CA LYS A 620 18.76 -8.34 3.62
C LYS A 620 19.78 -9.23 4.34
N ARG A 621 21.05 -9.25 3.89
CA ARG A 621 22.15 -10.05 4.45
C ARG A 621 23.08 -9.24 5.37
N GLY A 622 22.69 -8.02 5.77
CA GLY A 622 23.46 -7.12 6.59
C GLY A 622 23.98 -5.89 5.85
N THR A 623 24.80 -5.12 6.53
CA THR A 623 25.41 -3.89 6.01
C THR A 623 26.78 -4.19 5.41
N PHE A 624 27.04 -3.69 4.22
CA PHE A 624 28.27 -3.89 3.47
C PHE A 624 28.93 -2.54 3.15
N LEU A 625 30.24 -2.51 3.19
CA LEU A 625 31.05 -1.46 2.59
C LEU A 625 31.44 -1.90 1.18
N ILE A 626 31.15 -1.07 0.18
CA ILE A 626 31.40 -1.34 -1.24
C ILE A 626 32.25 -0.20 -1.79
N CYS A 627 33.27 -0.55 -2.59
CA CYS A 627 34.04 0.44 -3.33
C CYS A 627 33.16 1.03 -4.46
N PRO A 628 33.04 2.37 -4.60
CA PRO A 628 32.30 2.99 -5.68
C PRO A 628 33.03 3.06 -7.01
N SER A 629 34.33 2.77 -7.06
CA SER A 629 35.12 2.81 -8.29
C SER A 629 34.69 1.72 -9.25
N GLU A 630 34.44 2.07 -10.53
CA GLU A 630 34.06 1.12 -11.60
C GLU A 630 35.08 0.02 -11.81
N ASP A 631 36.38 0.35 -11.63
CA ASP A 631 37.48 -0.58 -11.80
C ASP A 631 37.78 -1.44 -10.56
N CYS A 632 36.99 -1.29 -9.48
CA CYS A 632 37.24 -1.96 -8.22
C CYS A 632 35.99 -2.67 -7.68
N SER A 633 36.04 -3.99 -7.62
CA SER A 633 34.94 -4.83 -7.11
C SER A 633 34.98 -5.09 -5.60
N TYR A 634 35.83 -4.39 -4.86
CA TYR A 634 36.03 -4.65 -3.42
C TYR A 634 34.78 -4.36 -2.61
N ARG A 635 34.38 -5.34 -1.80
CA ARG A 635 33.28 -5.23 -0.84
C ARG A 635 33.60 -5.99 0.46
N ARG A 636 33.16 -5.48 1.60
CA ARG A 636 33.22 -6.17 2.89
C ARG A 636 31.96 -5.97 3.71
N SER A 637 31.59 -6.97 4.53
CA SER A 637 30.52 -6.81 5.52
C SER A 637 31.00 -5.94 6.70
N THR A 638 30.10 -5.10 7.23
CA THR A 638 30.33 -4.36 8.47
C THR A 638 29.91 -5.16 9.70
N GLU A 639 29.11 -6.22 9.51
CA GLU A 639 28.68 -7.08 10.60
C GLU A 639 29.78 -8.05 11.00
N LYS A 640 30.03 -8.13 12.30
CA LYS A 640 30.96 -9.09 12.89
C LYS A 640 30.40 -10.49 12.74
N GLN A 641 30.96 -11.29 11.85
CA GLN A 641 30.61 -12.70 11.75
C GLN A 641 31.25 -13.46 12.90
N LEU A 642 30.46 -13.78 13.93
CA LEU A 642 30.93 -14.59 15.03
C LEU A 642 30.94 -16.07 14.65
N SER A 643 32.09 -16.71 14.83
CA SER A 643 32.24 -18.16 14.70
C SER A 643 31.57 -18.89 15.88
N ASN A 644 31.15 -20.13 15.67
CA ASN A 644 30.79 -21.01 16.77
C ASN A 644 32.02 -21.48 17.59
N ARG A 645 33.25 -21.19 17.14
CA ARG A 645 34.49 -21.47 17.89
C ARG A 645 34.65 -20.46 19.01
N ARG A 646 35.07 -20.96 20.15
CA ARG A 646 35.43 -20.14 21.33
C ARG A 646 36.94 -20.03 21.46
N CYS A 647 37.39 -18.86 21.88
CA CYS A 647 38.80 -18.63 22.15
C CYS A 647 39.31 -19.61 23.23
N PRO A 648 40.42 -20.31 22.99
CA PRO A 648 40.97 -21.26 23.98
C PRO A 648 41.41 -20.59 25.29
N GLN A 649 41.71 -19.28 25.27
CA GLN A 649 42.18 -18.54 26.44
C GLN A 649 41.02 -17.89 27.23
N CYS A 650 40.08 -17.19 26.57
CA CYS A 650 39.03 -16.42 27.25
C CYS A 650 37.61 -16.93 27.01
N HIS A 651 37.44 -18.03 26.31
CA HIS A 651 36.18 -18.69 25.99
C HIS A 651 35.10 -17.84 25.28
N LYS A 652 35.43 -16.60 24.86
CA LYS A 652 34.54 -15.74 24.05
C LYS A 652 34.46 -16.26 22.61
N LYS A 653 33.33 -16.05 21.95
CA LYS A 653 33.19 -16.37 20.53
C LYS A 653 34.21 -15.56 19.71
N MET A 654 34.84 -16.23 18.73
CA MET A 654 35.84 -15.64 17.86
C MET A 654 35.17 -15.06 16.60
N GLU A 655 35.71 -13.95 16.08
CA GLU A 655 35.21 -13.29 14.86
C GLU A 655 35.86 -13.92 13.63
N ILE A 656 35.06 -14.20 12.60
CA ILE A 656 35.54 -14.68 11.29
C ILE A 656 36.05 -13.48 10.51
N LYS A 657 37.28 -13.55 10.03
CA LYS A 657 37.93 -12.55 9.19
C LYS A 657 38.45 -13.13 7.89
N ASP A 658 38.43 -12.35 6.85
CA ASP A 658 39.03 -12.70 5.56
C ASP A 658 40.50 -12.23 5.54
N GLY A 659 41.44 -13.12 5.26
CA GLY A 659 42.86 -12.86 5.12
C GLY A 659 43.39 -13.23 3.74
N LYS A 660 44.59 -12.78 3.41
CA LYS A 660 45.22 -13.08 2.09
C LYS A 660 45.36 -14.60 1.80
N ALA A 661 45.44 -15.41 2.85
CA ALA A 661 45.60 -16.86 2.78
C ALA A 661 44.24 -17.62 2.98
N GLY A 662 43.09 -16.93 3.07
CA GLY A 662 41.78 -17.52 3.34
C GLY A 662 41.15 -17.00 4.64
N LYS A 663 39.98 -17.58 4.98
CA LYS A 663 39.26 -17.19 6.20
C LYS A 663 39.94 -17.70 7.46
N TYR A 664 39.99 -16.84 8.47
CA TYR A 664 40.53 -17.18 9.82
C TYR A 664 39.57 -16.64 10.89
N VAL A 665 39.66 -17.19 12.08
CA VAL A 665 38.93 -16.66 13.24
C VAL A 665 39.90 -15.96 14.19
N GLN A 666 39.52 -14.80 14.73
CA GLN A 666 40.29 -14.02 15.67
C GLN A 666 39.47 -13.70 16.92
N CYS A 667 40.09 -13.88 18.06
CA CYS A 667 39.56 -13.41 19.33
C CYS A 667 39.82 -11.91 19.49
N LEU A 668 38.76 -11.11 19.62
CA LEU A 668 38.89 -9.64 19.80
C LEU A 668 39.54 -9.23 21.16
N GLY A 669 39.43 -10.09 22.18
CA GLY A 669 39.97 -9.80 23.52
C GLY A 669 41.41 -10.24 23.72
N CYS A 670 41.81 -11.38 23.15
CA CYS A 670 43.12 -11.99 23.35
C CYS A 670 44.02 -11.90 22.11
N GLY A 671 43.49 -11.46 20.95
CA GLY A 671 44.27 -11.40 19.71
C GLY A 671 44.58 -12.74 19.04
N ILE A 672 44.23 -13.86 19.67
CA ILE A 672 44.52 -15.21 19.16
C ILE A 672 43.81 -15.41 17.82
N THR A 673 44.55 -15.94 16.84
CA THR A 673 44.03 -16.25 15.47
C THR A 673 44.14 -17.74 15.19
N GLU A 674 43.14 -18.30 14.55
CA GLU A 674 43.13 -19.67 14.05
C GLU A 674 42.64 -19.68 12.58
N THR A 675 43.35 -20.38 11.71
CA THR A 675 42.97 -20.50 10.30
C THR A 675 41.77 -21.44 10.16
N LEU A 676 40.81 -21.04 9.28
CA LEU A 676 39.72 -21.90 8.86
C LEU A 676 40.13 -22.60 7.57
N ASN A 677 40.20 -23.92 7.56
CA ASN A 677 40.44 -24.70 6.34
C ASN A 677 39.34 -24.42 5.30
N LYS A 678 39.63 -24.53 4.00
CA LYS A 678 38.76 -24.20 2.88
C LYS A 678 37.37 -24.90 2.95
N ASP A 679 37.26 -25.96 3.70
CA ASP A 679 36.00 -26.70 3.90
C ASP A 679 35.42 -26.42 5.29
N GLY A 680 35.02 -25.26 5.59
CA GLY A 680 34.42 -24.72 6.85
C GLY A 680 33.68 -25.65 7.82
N GLY A 681 33.96 -26.95 7.82
CA GLY A 681 33.38 -27.98 8.66
C GLY A 681 34.44 -28.84 9.37
N ARG A 682 34.22 -29.18 10.65
CA ARG A 682 34.83 -30.32 11.31
C ARG A 682 34.73 -31.54 10.40
N PRO A 683 35.78 -32.41 10.33
CA PRO A 683 35.62 -33.71 9.72
C PRO A 683 34.50 -34.43 10.45
N VAL A 684 33.38 -34.60 9.76
CA VAL A 684 32.21 -35.30 10.31
C VAL A 684 32.63 -36.73 10.53
N ASN A 685 32.62 -37.17 11.81
CA ASN A 685 32.99 -38.52 12.20
C ASN A 685 32.02 -39.50 11.54
N LYS A 686 32.51 -40.65 11.03
CA LYS A 686 31.70 -41.68 10.31
C LYS A 686 30.40 -42.02 11.05
N ARG A 687 30.38 -41.92 12.39
CA ARG A 687 29.19 -42.11 13.23
C ARG A 687 28.15 -41.01 13.12
N GLU A 688 28.55 -39.76 12.87
CA GLU A 688 27.61 -38.63 12.66
C GLU A 688 27.03 -38.62 11.26
N GLN A 689 27.79 -39.01 10.24
CA GLN A 689 27.28 -39.28 8.91
C GLN A 689 26.19 -40.37 8.93
N GLN A 690 26.41 -41.48 9.63
CA GLN A 690 25.40 -42.51 9.76
C GLN A 690 24.15 -42.11 10.56
N LYS A 691 24.28 -41.17 11.51
CA LYS A 691 23.13 -40.59 12.23
C LYS A 691 22.34 -39.62 11.37
N LEU A 692 23.02 -38.81 10.56
CA LEU A 692 22.37 -37.89 9.59
C LEU A 692 21.61 -38.67 8.50
N VAL A 693 22.23 -39.73 7.95
CA VAL A 693 21.57 -40.61 6.95
C VAL A 693 20.33 -41.28 7.58
N LYS A 694 20.42 -41.81 8.80
CA LYS A 694 19.26 -42.37 9.51
C LYS A 694 18.18 -41.38 9.91
N GLN A 695 18.52 -40.10 10.10
CA GLN A 695 17.53 -39.02 10.32
C GLN A 695 16.82 -38.62 9.04
N PHE A 696 17.49 -38.68 7.91
CA PHE A 696 16.87 -38.43 6.59
C PHE A 696 16.00 -39.62 6.17
N GLU A 697 16.43 -40.86 6.38
CA GLU A 697 15.62 -42.07 6.11
C GLU A 697 14.34 -42.17 6.94
N LYS A 698 14.30 -41.56 8.13
CA LYS A 698 13.07 -41.50 8.97
C LYS A 698 12.09 -40.39 8.59
N LYS A 699 12.45 -39.49 7.66
CA LYS A 699 11.59 -38.37 7.20
C LYS A 699 11.00 -38.57 5.79
N GLU A 700 11.37 -39.63 5.10
CA GLU A 700 10.82 -39.96 3.78
C GLU A 700 9.85 -41.12 3.84
N SER A 701 8.62 -40.83 4.24
CA SER A 701 7.46 -41.53 3.76
C SER A 701 6.48 -40.53 3.14
N PHE A 702 6.89 -39.93 1.99
CA PHE A 702 5.96 -39.34 0.99
C PHE A 702 6.77 -38.90 -0.24
N GLY A 703 6.60 -39.64 -1.36
CA GLY A 703 6.71 -39.14 -2.74
C GLY A 703 8.11 -38.95 -3.32
N SER A 704 8.58 -39.99 -3.99
CA SER A 704 9.49 -40.05 -5.17
C SER A 704 9.96 -38.69 -5.79
N SER A 705 11.25 -38.46 -5.89
CA SER A 705 12.01 -38.08 -7.11
C SER A 705 13.45 -37.59 -6.88
N LEU A 706 13.90 -37.31 -5.66
CA LEU A 706 15.29 -36.88 -5.41
C LEU A 706 16.26 -38.03 -5.18
N GLY A 707 15.76 -39.17 -4.68
CA GLY A 707 16.55 -40.40 -4.43
C GLY A 707 17.03 -41.06 -5.71
N ASP A 708 16.22 -41.01 -6.76
CA ASP A 708 16.54 -41.63 -8.05
C ASP A 708 17.55 -40.78 -8.87
N LEU A 709 17.54 -39.46 -8.71
CA LEU A 709 18.54 -38.58 -9.32
C LEU A 709 19.91 -38.66 -8.66
N LEU A 710 19.97 -38.95 -7.37
CA LEU A 710 21.24 -39.16 -6.65
C LEU A 710 21.85 -40.54 -6.92
N LYS A 711 21.04 -41.56 -7.18
CA LYS A 711 21.50 -42.88 -7.61
C LYS A 711 22.10 -42.82 -9.04
N ALA A 712 21.43 -42.18 -9.95
CA ALA A 712 21.92 -41.99 -11.32
C ALA A 712 23.27 -41.21 -11.37
N ALA A 713 23.41 -40.18 -10.55
CA ALA A 713 24.64 -39.37 -10.46
C ALA A 713 25.82 -40.09 -9.76
N LEU A 714 25.55 -41.17 -8.99
CA LEU A 714 26.59 -41.98 -8.34
C LEU A 714 27.02 -43.18 -9.19
N GLU A 715 26.20 -43.59 -10.14
CA GLU A 715 26.54 -44.68 -11.10
C GLU A 715 27.37 -44.11 -12.29
N GLU A 716 27.21 -42.88 -12.73
CA GLU A 716 28.03 -42.23 -13.72
C GLU A 716 29.47 -41.87 -13.27
N LYS A 717 29.83 -42.06 -12.02
CA LYS A 717 31.19 -41.86 -11.51
C LYS A 717 31.96 -43.15 -11.27
N LYS A 718 31.49 -44.28 -11.80
CA LYS A 718 32.14 -45.58 -11.69
C LYS A 718 32.48 -46.25 -13.03
N GLU A 719 32.37 -45.51 -14.15
CA GLU A 719 32.98 -45.88 -15.40
C GLU A 719 34.15 -44.96 -15.77
#